data_322e770f01c3f39315c119ec66c2002c
#
_entry.id   322e770f01c3f39315c119ec66c2002c
#
_cell.length_a   1.000
_cell.length_b   1.000
_cell.length_c   1.000
_cell.angle_alpha   90.00
_cell.angle_beta   90.00
_cell.angle_gamma   90.00
#
_symmetry.space_group_name_H-M   'P 1'
#
loop_
_entity.id
_entity.type
_entity.pdbx_description
1 polymer ?
#
loop_
_entity_poly.entity_id
_entity_poly.type
_entity_poly.pdbx_seq_one_letter_code
_entity_poly.pdbx_strand_id
1 'polypeptide(L)'
;MAGIALLAASCAKEATPEKEPITKPQITIEGGRLTPEALWAMGRIGNVAIDADNQRIAYTVSYYSVPENRSTTWVRICDLKNGQLEQTDEFVGSDPAWTQNGQLAYLKGGKLYFHVKRAGQRTEDIVLTGFDKDIEGFLLSPDNSQILLMAEVKTVESTADRYPDLDKATGRVVDDLMYKHWDEWTETAPQPFLAQLDENNIENKQLQVSNFVNLLEGTQYESPMKPFGGVEQWAWSPDGTEIAYTCRTKIGLEYALSTNSDIYIYDVRTRMRKNITQDNLGYDTNPSYSPNGQYIAWQSMERDGYESDENRLFIMNTATGEKVFASRGLDTNVDSYYWKDDSTIVFNGVWHATERIYQCSLHNGEWEIAQLTPDGQYDYEPCGNIGNTYICLRHSMREANEIYQFRIENGQCELNQLTFENKNIYDQIEMGRVEPRWQTTTDGKQMLTWIIYPPHFDPNKKYPTLLYCEGGPQSPVSQFWSFRWNFMMMSANDYIVVAPNRRGLPGFGKEWNEEISGDYGGQCMRDYFTAIDEFVAHSPNADKDHLGCVGASFGGFSVYWIAGHHDHRFKAFIAHDGIFNMEMQYLETEEKWFANWDMGGAYWEKDNAVAQCTFANSPHRFVDKWDTPILCIHGEKDYRILANQAMAAFDAAKMRGIPAELLIFPDENHWVLQPQNGILWQRTFFSWLDRWLKPVVLDPRETKCGETDPNR
;
A
#
# COMPACT_ATOMS: atom_id res chain seq x y z
N MET A 1 -60.56 32.96 18.24
CA MET A 1 -59.19 33.33 17.87
C MET A 1 -58.28 32.98 19.02
N ALA A 2 -57.55 31.93 18.86
CA ALA A 2 -56.45 31.51 19.76
C ALA A 2 -55.30 31.04 18.87
N GLY A 3 -54.25 31.84 18.82
CA GLY A 3 -53.06 31.55 18.03
C GLY A 3 -52.20 30.48 18.70
N ILE A 4 -51.92 29.41 17.98
CA ILE A 4 -50.95 28.39 18.39
C ILE A 4 -49.61 28.82 17.83
N ALA A 5 -48.66 29.18 18.72
CA ALA A 5 -47.27 29.40 18.39
C ALA A 5 -46.57 28.04 18.32
N LEU A 6 -46.13 27.62 17.12
CA LEU A 6 -45.21 26.50 16.96
C LEU A 6 -43.80 26.94 17.38
N LEU A 7 -43.33 26.41 18.49
CA LEU A 7 -41.92 26.43 18.86
C LEU A 7 -41.21 25.37 18.01
N ALA A 8 -40.41 25.81 17.02
CA ALA A 8 -39.43 24.99 16.34
C ALA A 8 -38.27 24.73 17.32
N ALA A 9 -38.25 23.58 17.94
CA ALA A 9 -37.09 23.09 18.67
C ALA A 9 -36.03 22.64 17.62
N SER A 10 -35.02 23.47 17.40
CA SER A 10 -33.79 23.07 16.71
C SER A 10 -33.09 22.06 17.59
N CYS A 11 -33.11 20.79 17.19
CA CYS A 11 -32.20 19.80 17.74
C CYS A 11 -30.79 20.15 17.28
N ALA A 12 -30.07 20.92 18.09
CA ALA A 12 -28.61 20.95 17.99
C ALA A 12 -28.13 19.51 18.29
N LYS A 13 -27.49 18.85 17.33
CA LYS A 13 -26.73 17.65 17.60
C LYS A 13 -25.69 18.02 18.65
N GLU A 14 -25.80 17.47 19.85
CA GLU A 14 -24.73 17.57 20.85
C GLU A 14 -23.46 17.08 20.21
N ALA A 15 -22.43 17.93 20.17
CA ALA A 15 -21.11 17.54 19.69
C ALA A 15 -20.63 16.39 20.60
N THR A 16 -20.41 15.22 20.02
CA THR A 16 -19.81 14.10 20.73
C THR A 16 -18.46 14.59 21.26
N PRO A 17 -18.15 14.43 22.56
CA PRO A 17 -16.88 14.92 23.10
C PRO A 17 -15.73 14.28 22.31
N GLU A 18 -14.77 15.10 21.90
CA GLU A 18 -13.58 14.67 21.20
C GLU A 18 -12.85 13.66 22.10
N LYS A 19 -12.62 12.43 21.58
CA LYS A 19 -11.94 11.39 22.36
C LYS A 19 -10.49 11.78 22.57
N GLU A 20 -9.94 11.50 23.75
CA GLU A 20 -8.53 11.72 24.03
C GLU A 20 -7.65 11.05 22.96
N PRO A 21 -6.60 11.72 22.47
CA PRO A 21 -5.70 11.14 21.47
C PRO A 21 -5.00 9.89 22.01
N ILE A 22 -4.85 8.87 21.16
CA ILE A 22 -4.06 7.69 21.47
C ILE A 22 -2.59 8.10 21.46
N THR A 23 -1.92 7.85 22.57
CA THR A 23 -0.48 8.07 22.72
C THR A 23 0.29 6.75 22.58
N LYS A 24 1.63 6.81 22.56
CA LYS A 24 2.49 5.65 22.43
C LYS A 24 2.17 4.58 23.50
N PRO A 25 1.72 3.38 23.08
CA PRO A 25 1.40 2.30 24.02
C PRO A 25 2.64 1.85 24.81
N GLN A 26 2.44 1.60 26.09
CA GLN A 26 3.46 0.96 26.92
C GLN A 26 3.13 -0.52 27.05
N ILE A 27 4.06 -1.38 26.69
CA ILE A 27 3.86 -2.83 26.73
C ILE A 27 5.07 -3.51 27.36
N THR A 28 4.81 -4.56 28.13
CA THR A 28 5.83 -5.50 28.63
C THR A 28 5.64 -6.82 27.90
N ILE A 29 6.72 -7.35 27.30
CA ILE A 29 6.69 -8.56 26.51
C ILE A 29 7.36 -9.68 27.29
N GLU A 30 6.56 -10.67 27.66
CA GLU A 30 7.06 -11.87 28.32
C GLU A 30 7.58 -12.88 27.27
N GLY A 31 8.65 -13.61 27.59
CA GLY A 31 9.20 -14.67 26.76
C GLY A 31 10.04 -14.21 25.56
N GLY A 32 10.26 -12.90 25.38
CA GLY A 32 11.21 -12.36 24.39
C GLY A 32 10.83 -12.59 22.93
N ARG A 33 9.55 -12.80 22.61
CA ARG A 33 9.05 -13.06 21.28
C ARG A 33 8.03 -12.00 20.82
N LEU A 34 8.01 -11.71 19.54
CA LEU A 34 7.00 -10.83 18.97
C LEU A 34 5.60 -11.47 19.11
N THR A 35 4.65 -10.70 19.64
CA THR A 35 3.25 -11.11 19.79
C THR A 35 2.34 -10.17 18.99
N PRO A 36 1.09 -10.57 18.69
CA PRO A 36 0.12 -9.69 18.03
C PRO A 36 -0.03 -8.34 18.75
N GLU A 37 -0.12 -8.36 20.07
CA GLU A 37 -0.25 -7.17 20.91
C GLU A 37 0.99 -6.27 20.83
N ALA A 38 2.19 -6.86 20.79
CA ALA A 38 3.45 -6.13 20.63
C ALA A 38 3.54 -5.48 19.24
N LEU A 39 3.12 -6.19 18.18
CA LEU A 39 3.09 -5.66 16.82
C LEU A 39 2.13 -4.47 16.71
N TRP A 40 0.93 -4.55 17.30
CA TRP A 40 -0.06 -3.47 17.29
C TRP A 40 0.29 -2.31 18.25
N ALA A 41 1.19 -2.51 19.20
CA ALA A 41 1.70 -1.45 20.08
C ALA A 41 2.83 -0.62 19.43
N MET A 42 3.37 -1.05 18.27
CA MET A 42 4.40 -0.30 17.56
C MET A 42 3.87 1.02 16.99
N GLY A 43 4.67 2.07 17.13
CA GLY A 43 4.48 3.32 16.40
C GLY A 43 4.80 3.12 14.92
N ARG A 44 3.97 3.69 14.04
CA ARG A 44 4.10 3.59 12.59
C ARG A 44 4.50 4.94 12.02
N ILE A 45 5.77 5.09 11.69
CA ILE A 45 6.29 6.29 11.01
C ILE A 45 5.76 6.29 9.57
N GLY A 46 5.21 7.43 9.15
CA GLY A 46 4.68 7.68 7.82
C GLY A 46 5.30 8.91 7.16
N ASN A 47 4.46 9.80 6.61
CA ASN A 47 4.86 10.94 5.81
C ASN A 47 5.97 11.78 6.44
N VAL A 48 6.99 12.12 5.63
CA VAL A 48 8.13 12.95 6.03
C VAL A 48 8.18 14.20 5.16
N ALA A 49 8.12 15.38 5.78
CA ALA A 49 8.26 16.68 5.13
C ALA A 49 9.55 17.37 5.56
N ILE A 50 10.31 17.88 4.61
CA ILE A 50 11.63 18.46 4.84
C ILE A 50 11.61 19.97 4.59
N ASP A 51 12.07 20.75 5.56
CA ASP A 51 12.40 22.16 5.44
C ASP A 51 13.93 22.28 5.36
N ALA A 52 14.44 22.24 4.15
CA ALA A 52 15.89 22.23 3.90
C ALA A 52 16.57 23.52 4.36
N ASP A 53 15.92 24.67 4.19
CA ASP A 53 16.47 25.99 4.52
C ASP A 53 16.67 26.18 6.02
N ASN A 54 15.74 25.64 6.84
CA ASN A 54 15.81 25.72 8.29
C ASN A 54 16.33 24.43 8.95
N GLN A 55 16.73 23.44 8.15
CA GLN A 55 17.23 22.13 8.63
C GLN A 55 16.24 21.45 9.59
N ARG A 56 14.96 21.42 9.21
CA ARG A 56 13.89 20.81 9.99
C ARG A 56 13.24 19.66 9.23
N ILE A 57 12.75 18.71 10.00
CA ILE A 57 11.96 17.58 9.49
C ILE A 57 10.67 17.52 10.29
N ALA A 58 9.54 17.47 9.58
CA ALA A 58 8.26 17.09 10.16
C ALA A 58 7.90 15.68 9.67
N TYR A 59 7.42 14.82 10.57
CA TYR A 59 6.99 13.48 10.19
C TYR A 59 5.78 13.04 10.99
N THR A 60 5.03 12.09 10.43
CA THR A 60 3.89 11.49 11.14
C THR A 60 4.28 10.22 11.86
N VAL A 61 3.63 9.97 12.99
CA VAL A 61 3.66 8.69 13.69
C VAL A 61 2.26 8.32 14.16
N SER A 62 1.79 7.12 13.81
CA SER A 62 0.46 6.64 14.21
C SER A 62 0.57 5.62 15.32
N TYR A 63 -0.26 5.79 16.36
CA TYR A 63 -0.42 4.86 17.46
C TYR A 63 -1.82 4.27 17.47
N TYR A 64 -1.92 3.01 17.84
CA TYR A 64 -3.15 2.24 17.83
C TYR A 64 -3.56 1.83 19.24
N SER A 65 -4.84 1.89 19.53
CA SER A 65 -5.44 1.33 20.75
C SER A 65 -6.32 0.13 20.39
N VAL A 66 -5.87 -1.06 20.73
CA VAL A 66 -6.67 -2.28 20.54
C VAL A 66 -7.97 -2.23 21.36
N PRO A 67 -7.97 -1.80 22.65
CA PRO A 67 -9.23 -1.69 23.40
C PRO A 67 -10.23 -0.71 22.82
N GLU A 68 -9.77 0.42 22.26
CA GLU A 68 -10.65 1.45 21.68
C GLU A 68 -10.93 1.21 20.17
N ASN A 69 -10.27 0.26 19.56
CA ASN A 69 -10.34 -0.10 18.13
C ASN A 69 -10.18 1.10 17.20
N ARG A 70 -9.19 1.95 17.47
CA ARG A 70 -8.88 3.16 16.70
C ARG A 70 -7.41 3.54 16.78
N SER A 71 -7.01 4.51 15.96
CA SER A 71 -5.68 5.11 15.98
C SER A 71 -5.74 6.62 16.19
N THR A 72 -4.56 7.20 16.45
CA THR A 72 -4.31 8.63 16.34
C THR A 72 -2.98 8.84 15.65
N THR A 73 -2.95 9.74 14.67
CA THR A 73 -1.74 10.16 13.98
C THR A 73 -1.25 11.48 14.59
N TRP A 74 0.04 11.51 14.91
CA TRP A 74 0.74 12.65 15.46
C TRP A 74 1.72 13.20 14.44
N VAL A 75 1.82 14.50 14.34
CA VAL A 75 2.87 15.20 13.61
C VAL A 75 3.95 15.60 14.60
N ARG A 76 5.21 15.22 14.35
CA ARG A 76 6.38 15.65 15.11
C ARG A 76 7.22 16.59 14.29
N ILE A 77 7.64 17.69 14.89
CA ILE A 77 8.58 18.67 14.31
C ILE A 77 9.92 18.51 15.01
N CYS A 78 10.97 18.36 14.23
CA CYS A 78 12.34 18.19 14.74
C CYS A 78 13.32 19.10 14.01
N ASP A 79 14.26 19.67 14.74
CA ASP A 79 15.46 20.30 14.19
C ASP A 79 16.52 19.23 13.91
N LEU A 80 17.14 19.24 12.75
CA LEU A 80 18.28 18.38 12.43
C LEU A 80 19.59 19.10 12.82
N LYS A 81 20.21 18.66 13.93
CA LYS A 81 21.44 19.26 14.45
C LYS A 81 22.52 18.21 14.65
N ASN A 82 23.69 18.41 14.08
CA ASN A 82 24.84 17.51 14.22
C ASN A 82 24.51 16.04 13.91
N GLY A 83 23.63 15.80 12.93
CA GLY A 83 23.21 14.44 12.56
C GLY A 83 22.25 13.76 13.52
N GLN A 84 21.55 14.53 14.37
CA GLN A 84 20.53 14.05 15.28
C GLN A 84 19.27 14.90 15.18
N LEU A 85 18.11 14.29 15.44
CA LEU A 85 16.83 14.99 15.53
C LEU A 85 16.55 15.43 16.95
N GLU A 86 16.33 16.73 17.13
CA GLU A 86 15.85 17.32 18.37
C GLU A 86 14.39 17.71 18.21
N GLN A 87 13.45 16.96 18.84
CA GLN A 87 12.02 17.26 18.78
C GLN A 87 11.72 18.62 19.41
N THR A 88 11.04 19.47 18.65
CA THR A 88 10.69 20.83 19.09
C THR A 88 9.19 21.02 19.31
N ASP A 89 8.35 20.21 18.64
CA ASP A 89 6.90 20.24 18.82
C ASP A 89 6.24 18.91 18.44
N GLU A 90 4.98 18.70 18.90
CA GLU A 90 4.17 17.51 18.60
C GLU A 90 2.68 17.83 18.75
N PHE A 91 1.85 17.44 17.79
CA PHE A 91 0.40 17.63 17.82
C PHE A 91 -0.33 16.59 16.96
N VAL A 92 -1.64 16.47 17.12
CA VAL A 92 -2.48 15.54 16.34
C VAL A 92 -2.78 16.13 14.96
N GLY A 93 -2.45 15.38 13.91
CA GLY A 93 -2.65 15.75 12.51
C GLY A 93 -2.01 14.75 11.55
N SER A 94 -2.21 14.99 10.26
CA SER A 94 -1.63 14.22 9.15
C SER A 94 -1.14 15.14 8.04
N ASP A 95 -0.44 14.56 7.06
CA ASP A 95 -0.02 15.23 5.82
C ASP A 95 0.71 16.57 6.01
N PRO A 96 1.80 16.58 6.80
CA PRO A 96 2.54 17.81 7.05
C PRO A 96 3.23 18.31 5.78
N ALA A 97 3.12 19.61 5.50
CA ALA A 97 3.82 20.28 4.42
C ALA A 97 4.35 21.65 4.87
N TRP A 98 5.61 21.93 4.56
CA TRP A 98 6.23 23.20 4.90
C TRP A 98 5.81 24.29 3.92
N THR A 99 5.48 25.48 4.45
CA THR A 99 5.32 26.70 3.66
C THR A 99 6.69 27.34 3.37
N GLN A 100 6.76 28.19 2.37
CA GLN A 100 8.00 28.96 2.07
C GLN A 100 8.48 29.78 3.28
N ASN A 101 7.56 30.25 4.11
CA ASN A 101 7.88 31.04 5.31
C ASN A 101 8.26 30.17 6.52
N GLY A 102 8.44 28.87 6.35
CA GLY A 102 8.83 27.94 7.39
C GLY A 102 7.75 27.66 8.44
N GLN A 103 6.49 27.86 8.11
CA GLN A 103 5.34 27.39 8.88
C GLN A 103 4.97 25.99 8.43
N LEU A 104 4.24 25.23 9.24
CA LEU A 104 3.80 23.89 8.86
C LEU A 104 2.30 23.87 8.62
N ALA A 105 1.87 23.48 7.42
CA ALA A 105 0.49 23.16 7.13
C ALA A 105 0.23 21.67 7.37
N TYR A 106 -0.99 21.30 7.82
CA TYR A 106 -1.34 19.90 8.09
C TYR A 106 -2.86 19.68 8.08
N LEU A 107 -3.29 18.45 7.89
CA LEU A 107 -4.70 18.06 7.91
C LEU A 107 -5.13 17.53 9.29
N LYS A 108 -6.35 17.85 9.69
CA LYS A 108 -7.01 17.26 10.85
C LYS A 108 -8.53 17.32 10.68
N GLY A 109 -9.19 16.15 10.67
CA GLY A 109 -10.65 16.05 10.62
C GLY A 109 -11.28 16.74 9.39
N GLY A 110 -10.71 16.54 8.20
CA GLY A 110 -11.18 17.12 6.93
C GLY A 110 -10.93 18.63 6.80
N LYS A 111 -10.07 19.20 7.67
CA LYS A 111 -9.72 20.62 7.64
C LYS A 111 -8.22 20.82 7.57
N LEU A 112 -7.81 21.91 6.92
CA LEU A 112 -6.42 22.33 6.83
C LEU A 112 -6.11 23.33 7.95
N TYR A 113 -5.01 23.09 8.63
CA TYR A 113 -4.45 23.93 9.70
C TYR A 113 -3.06 24.39 9.35
N PHE A 114 -2.69 25.57 9.88
CA PHE A 114 -1.34 26.09 9.84
C PHE A 114 -0.81 26.22 11.26
N HIS A 115 0.28 25.53 11.54
CA HIS A 115 0.99 25.56 12.81
C HIS A 115 2.00 26.70 12.79
N VAL A 116 1.65 27.79 13.45
CA VAL A 116 2.37 29.08 13.36
C VAL A 116 3.13 29.35 14.64
N LYS A 117 4.45 29.44 14.55
CA LYS A 117 5.33 29.82 15.66
C LYS A 117 5.66 31.32 15.55
N ARG A 118 5.23 32.13 16.52
CA ARG A 118 5.54 33.56 16.58
C ARG A 118 6.66 33.83 17.57
N ALA A 119 7.52 34.80 17.25
CA ALA A 119 8.63 35.18 18.13
C ALA A 119 8.12 35.60 19.53
N GLY A 120 8.55 34.87 20.57
CA GLY A 120 8.19 35.14 21.96
C GLY A 120 6.77 34.73 22.38
N GLN A 121 5.99 34.06 21.52
CA GLN A 121 4.65 33.53 21.81
C GLN A 121 4.62 32.00 21.76
N ARG A 122 3.55 31.41 22.29
CA ARG A 122 3.27 29.97 22.11
C ARG A 122 2.89 29.73 20.64
N THR A 123 3.22 28.56 20.14
CA THR A 123 2.76 28.07 18.83
C THR A 123 1.23 27.99 18.82
N GLU A 124 0.61 28.35 17.71
CA GLU A 124 -0.83 28.42 17.55
C GLU A 124 -1.26 27.77 16.24
N ASP A 125 -2.36 27.03 16.27
CA ASP A 125 -2.96 26.43 15.09
C ASP A 125 -4.05 27.35 14.54
N ILE A 126 -3.93 27.70 13.26
CA ILE A 126 -4.88 28.53 12.53
C ILE A 126 -5.58 27.66 11.48
N VAL A 127 -6.90 27.54 11.58
CA VAL A 127 -7.68 26.77 10.61
C VAL A 127 -7.97 27.58 9.36
N LEU A 128 -7.87 26.94 8.20
CA LEU A 128 -8.29 27.50 6.93
C LEU A 128 -9.82 27.60 6.89
N THR A 129 -10.32 28.75 6.45
CA THR A 129 -11.76 29.05 6.31
C THR A 129 -12.10 29.43 4.87
N GLY A 130 -13.38 29.39 4.53
CA GLY A 130 -13.89 29.81 3.22
C GLY A 130 -14.05 28.65 2.22
N PHE A 131 -13.67 27.43 2.57
CA PHE A 131 -13.97 26.22 1.78
C PHE A 131 -14.99 25.37 2.55
N ASP A 132 -16.05 24.93 1.88
CA ASP A 132 -17.23 24.32 2.49
C ASP A 132 -17.26 22.78 2.40
N LYS A 133 -16.21 22.19 1.80
CA LYS A 133 -16.03 20.74 1.69
C LYS A 133 -14.95 20.25 2.64
N ASP A 134 -14.94 18.95 2.93
CA ASP A 134 -13.79 18.30 3.57
C ASP A 134 -12.59 18.32 2.63
N ILE A 135 -11.41 18.60 3.20
CA ILE A 135 -10.14 18.67 2.49
C ILE A 135 -9.41 17.34 2.72
N GLU A 136 -9.13 16.62 1.66
CA GLU A 136 -8.46 15.32 1.70
C GLU A 136 -6.98 15.39 1.32
N GLY A 137 -6.57 16.51 0.72
CA GLY A 137 -5.20 16.81 0.37
C GLY A 137 -5.03 18.28 -0.02
N PHE A 138 -3.81 18.77 -0.02
CA PHE A 138 -3.52 20.15 -0.41
C PHE A 138 -2.10 20.30 -0.97
N LEU A 139 -1.90 21.31 -1.84
CA LEU A 139 -0.59 21.66 -2.37
C LEU A 139 -0.48 23.18 -2.48
N LEU A 140 0.46 23.77 -1.74
CA LEU A 140 0.72 25.21 -1.74
C LEU A 140 1.48 25.64 -3.00
N SER A 141 1.14 26.83 -3.54
CA SER A 141 1.97 27.45 -4.59
C SER A 141 3.35 27.83 -4.04
N PRO A 142 4.40 27.95 -4.89
CA PRO A 142 5.74 28.28 -4.45
C PRO A 142 5.85 29.59 -3.64
N ASP A 143 4.97 30.57 -3.91
CA ASP A 143 4.92 31.85 -3.21
C ASP A 143 3.87 31.88 -2.07
N ASN A 144 3.19 30.77 -1.80
CA ASN A 144 2.07 30.61 -0.87
C ASN A 144 0.83 31.52 -1.15
N SER A 145 0.78 32.20 -2.31
CA SER A 145 -0.37 33.06 -2.64
C SER A 145 -1.60 32.29 -3.11
N GLN A 146 -1.43 31.03 -3.48
CA GLN A 146 -2.45 30.12 -3.97
C GLN A 146 -2.30 28.72 -3.37
N ILE A 147 -3.37 27.97 -3.45
CA ILE A 147 -3.41 26.59 -2.96
C ILE A 147 -4.29 25.73 -3.86
N LEU A 148 -3.87 24.50 -4.08
CA LEU A 148 -4.74 23.42 -4.58
C LEU A 148 -5.30 22.66 -3.38
N LEU A 149 -6.61 22.44 -3.39
CA LEU A 149 -7.32 21.64 -2.39
C LEU A 149 -7.95 20.42 -3.08
N MET A 150 -7.76 19.25 -2.50
CA MET A 150 -8.43 18.03 -2.94
C MET A 150 -9.74 17.88 -2.19
N ALA A 151 -10.83 17.68 -2.92
CA ALA A 151 -12.12 17.39 -2.33
C ALA A 151 -12.99 16.52 -3.25
N GLU A 152 -13.83 15.71 -2.64
CA GLU A 152 -14.78 14.86 -3.35
C GLU A 152 -15.89 15.69 -4.01
N VAL A 153 -16.15 15.40 -5.27
CA VAL A 153 -17.22 15.98 -6.07
C VAL A 153 -18.16 14.88 -6.52
N LYS A 154 -19.45 15.09 -6.32
CA LYS A 154 -20.47 14.16 -6.81
C LYS A 154 -20.48 14.14 -8.33
N THR A 155 -20.21 12.98 -8.93
CA THR A 155 -20.09 12.81 -10.37
C THR A 155 -21.20 11.93 -10.96
N VAL A 156 -21.89 11.16 -10.11
CA VAL A 156 -22.97 10.25 -10.52
C VAL A 156 -24.27 10.62 -9.83
N GLU A 157 -25.37 10.59 -10.57
CA GLU A 157 -26.72 10.81 -10.02
C GLU A 157 -27.09 9.61 -9.12
N SER A 158 -27.33 9.88 -7.82
CA SER A 158 -27.78 8.86 -6.88
C SER A 158 -29.27 8.52 -7.06
N THR A 159 -29.70 7.41 -6.48
CA THR A 159 -31.14 7.06 -6.45
C THR A 159 -31.99 8.12 -5.77
N ALA A 160 -31.46 8.78 -4.73
CA ALA A 160 -32.16 9.88 -4.05
C ALA A 160 -32.28 11.14 -4.90
N ASP A 161 -31.33 11.43 -5.79
CA ASP A 161 -31.47 12.55 -6.76
C ASP A 161 -32.53 12.24 -7.80
N ARG A 162 -32.56 11.00 -8.29
CA ARG A 162 -33.53 10.54 -9.32
C ARG A 162 -34.95 10.43 -8.78
N TYR A 163 -35.08 10.05 -7.49
CA TYR A 163 -36.36 9.85 -6.80
C TYR A 163 -36.38 10.58 -5.44
N PRO A 164 -36.48 11.92 -5.45
CA PRO A 164 -36.37 12.72 -4.21
C PRO A 164 -37.52 12.51 -3.20
N ASP A 165 -38.62 11.88 -3.64
CA ASP A 165 -39.74 11.47 -2.78
C ASP A 165 -39.48 10.16 -2.02
N LEU A 166 -38.36 9.46 -2.31
CA LEU A 166 -37.93 8.19 -1.70
C LEU A 166 -36.65 8.38 -0.87
N ASP A 167 -36.63 9.40 -0.03
CA ASP A 167 -35.46 9.79 0.78
C ASP A 167 -34.92 8.74 1.75
N LYS A 168 -35.68 7.68 1.99
CA LYS A 168 -35.30 6.51 2.83
C LYS A 168 -34.94 5.26 2.03
N ALA A 169 -35.02 5.32 0.70
CA ALA A 169 -34.63 4.21 -0.14
C ALA A 169 -33.10 4.02 -0.11
N THR A 170 -32.63 2.80 0.08
CA THR A 170 -31.21 2.45 0.14
C THR A 170 -30.73 1.72 -1.11
N GLY A 171 -31.66 1.42 -2.03
CA GLY A 171 -31.33 0.74 -3.31
C GLY A 171 -30.52 1.65 -4.23
N ARG A 172 -29.55 1.07 -4.93
CA ARG A 172 -28.79 1.74 -6.00
C ARG A 172 -29.25 1.27 -7.35
N VAL A 173 -29.47 2.21 -8.27
CA VAL A 173 -29.75 1.91 -9.67
C VAL A 173 -28.49 2.22 -10.47
N VAL A 174 -27.89 1.18 -11.03
CA VAL A 174 -26.63 1.23 -11.77
C VAL A 174 -26.86 0.79 -13.19
N ASP A 175 -26.34 1.53 -14.15
CA ASP A 175 -26.49 1.28 -15.60
C ASP A 175 -25.16 1.26 -16.37
N ASP A 176 -24.02 1.47 -15.68
CA ASP A 176 -22.68 1.38 -16.27
C ASP A 176 -21.68 0.73 -15.28
N LEU A 177 -20.42 0.47 -15.73
CA LEU A 177 -19.35 -0.08 -14.92
C LEU A 177 -18.62 0.99 -14.07
N MET A 178 -17.63 0.53 -13.31
CA MET A 178 -16.93 1.30 -12.28
C MET A 178 -17.88 1.90 -11.23
N TYR A 179 -19.00 1.22 -10.96
CA TYR A 179 -19.93 1.60 -9.89
C TYR A 179 -19.38 1.29 -8.48
N LYS A 180 -18.29 0.57 -8.42
CA LYS A 180 -17.49 0.28 -7.21
C LYS A 180 -16.01 0.25 -7.57
N HIS A 181 -15.14 0.64 -6.66
CA HIS A 181 -13.69 0.60 -6.81
C HIS A 181 -13.05 0.36 -5.46
N TRP A 182 -12.16 -0.62 -5.37
CA TRP A 182 -11.44 -1.04 -4.17
C TRP A 182 -12.35 -1.46 -3.01
N ASP A 183 -12.89 -0.52 -2.22
CA ASP A 183 -13.74 -0.79 -1.04
C ASP A 183 -14.95 0.16 -0.93
N GLU A 184 -15.19 0.98 -1.95
CA GLU A 184 -16.28 1.96 -1.95
C GLU A 184 -17.14 1.89 -3.22
N TRP A 185 -18.35 2.44 -3.11
CA TRP A 185 -19.21 2.70 -4.26
C TRP A 185 -18.84 4.08 -4.85
N THR A 186 -18.58 4.12 -6.15
CA THR A 186 -18.10 5.31 -6.85
C THR A 186 -19.24 6.26 -7.20
N GLU A 187 -19.66 7.08 -6.25
CA GLU A 187 -20.65 8.16 -6.44
C GLU A 187 -19.98 9.54 -6.58
N THR A 188 -18.71 9.63 -6.19
CA THR A 188 -17.89 10.83 -6.19
C THR A 188 -16.54 10.58 -6.84
N ALA A 189 -15.85 11.66 -7.23
CA ALA A 189 -14.46 11.63 -7.68
C ALA A 189 -13.68 12.77 -7.00
N PRO A 190 -12.40 12.55 -6.63
CA PRO A 190 -11.53 13.61 -6.14
C PRO A 190 -11.20 14.57 -7.27
N GLN A 191 -11.34 15.87 -7.00
CA GLN A 191 -11.05 16.92 -7.98
C GLN A 191 -10.23 18.07 -7.34
N PRO A 192 -9.32 18.71 -8.11
CA PRO A 192 -8.47 19.79 -7.64
C PRO A 192 -9.20 21.13 -7.71
N PHE A 193 -9.24 21.82 -6.58
CA PHE A 193 -9.76 23.17 -6.45
C PHE A 193 -8.62 24.16 -6.27
N LEU A 194 -8.36 25.00 -7.27
CA LEU A 194 -7.43 26.11 -7.17
C LEU A 194 -8.11 27.26 -6.43
N ALA A 195 -7.46 27.82 -5.41
CA ALA A 195 -7.95 28.94 -4.65
C ALA A 195 -6.87 29.97 -4.36
N GLN A 196 -7.27 31.22 -4.17
CA GLN A 196 -6.40 32.30 -3.64
C GLN A 196 -6.31 32.15 -2.13
N LEU A 197 -5.10 32.20 -1.60
CA LEU A 197 -4.80 32.14 -0.17
C LEU A 197 -4.41 33.52 0.33
N ASP A 198 -5.16 34.07 1.28
CA ASP A 198 -4.82 35.33 1.90
C ASP A 198 -4.01 35.12 3.19
N GLU A 199 -2.69 35.12 3.04
CA GLU A 199 -1.75 35.03 4.17
C GLU A 199 -1.62 36.33 4.99
N ASN A 200 -2.02 37.48 4.46
CA ASN A 200 -1.90 38.76 5.20
C ASN A 200 -2.73 38.78 6.49
N ASN A 201 -3.68 37.87 6.63
CA ASN A 201 -4.52 37.73 7.82
C ASN A 201 -4.04 36.66 8.81
N ILE A 202 -2.96 35.94 8.56
CA ILE A 202 -2.36 34.98 9.54
C ILE A 202 -2.01 35.71 10.84
N GLU A 203 -1.54 36.95 10.76
CA GLU A 203 -1.27 37.78 11.95
C GLU A 203 -2.52 38.04 12.79
N ASN A 204 -3.69 38.08 12.16
CA ASN A 204 -4.99 38.29 12.80
C ASN A 204 -5.71 36.98 13.16
N LYS A 205 -5.05 35.83 13.07
CA LYS A 205 -5.62 34.49 13.31
C LYS A 205 -6.72 34.10 12.32
N GLN A 206 -6.70 34.67 11.14
CA GLN A 206 -7.64 34.37 10.07
C GLN A 206 -6.87 33.99 8.82
N LEU A 207 -7.08 32.77 8.36
CA LEU A 207 -6.60 32.28 7.10
C LEU A 207 -7.82 31.92 6.26
N GLN A 208 -7.94 32.55 5.11
CA GLN A 208 -9.12 32.40 4.27
C GLN A 208 -8.74 32.14 2.82
N VAL A 209 -9.46 31.21 2.19
CA VAL A 209 -9.41 31.03 0.75
C VAL A 209 -10.60 31.65 0.05
N SER A 210 -10.36 32.05 -1.18
CA SER A 210 -11.37 32.69 -2.04
C SER A 210 -11.08 32.37 -3.53
N ASN A 211 -11.98 32.79 -4.41
CA ASN A 211 -11.86 32.70 -5.86
C ASN A 211 -11.57 31.24 -6.37
N PHE A 212 -12.40 30.31 -5.93
CA PHE A 212 -12.27 28.91 -6.28
C PHE A 212 -12.45 28.63 -7.77
N VAL A 213 -11.61 27.76 -8.31
CA VAL A 213 -11.73 27.20 -9.64
C VAL A 213 -11.53 25.70 -9.52
N ASN A 214 -12.57 24.91 -9.78
CA ASN A 214 -12.41 23.49 -9.95
C ASN A 214 -11.77 23.21 -11.32
N LEU A 215 -10.59 22.61 -11.34
CA LEU A 215 -9.89 22.33 -12.60
C LEU A 215 -10.63 21.35 -13.50
N LEU A 216 -11.52 20.53 -12.96
CA LEU A 216 -12.29 19.51 -13.66
C LEU A 216 -13.80 19.80 -13.68
N GLU A 217 -14.20 21.06 -13.41
CA GLU A 217 -15.60 21.44 -13.33
C GLU A 217 -16.44 20.95 -14.52
N GLY A 218 -17.60 20.36 -14.21
CA GLY A 218 -18.55 19.87 -15.22
C GLY A 218 -18.14 18.53 -15.87
N THR A 219 -17.10 17.86 -15.36
CA THR A 219 -16.68 16.54 -15.82
C THR A 219 -16.90 15.48 -14.73
N GLN A 220 -16.84 14.21 -15.13
CA GLN A 220 -16.79 13.05 -14.23
C GLN A 220 -15.35 12.55 -14.02
N TYR A 221 -14.36 13.32 -14.44
CA TYR A 221 -12.95 12.94 -14.41
C TYR A 221 -12.39 13.04 -12.99
N GLU A 222 -11.33 12.30 -12.74
CA GLU A 222 -10.67 12.29 -11.43
C GLU A 222 -9.21 12.79 -11.53
N SER A 223 -8.80 13.51 -10.52
CA SER A 223 -7.44 13.91 -10.23
C SER A 223 -7.33 14.30 -8.75
N PRO A 224 -6.55 13.60 -7.93
CA PRO A 224 -5.74 12.41 -8.23
C PRO A 224 -6.58 11.19 -8.64
N MET A 225 -5.90 10.16 -9.16
CA MET A 225 -6.56 8.92 -9.57
C MET A 225 -6.84 8.01 -8.35
N LYS A 226 -8.06 7.48 -8.28
CA LYS A 226 -8.37 6.40 -7.33
C LYS A 226 -7.71 5.07 -7.76
N PRO A 227 -7.45 4.13 -6.82
CA PRO A 227 -7.81 4.20 -5.39
C PRO A 227 -6.73 4.84 -4.51
N PHE A 228 -5.49 5.00 -4.95
CA PHE A 228 -4.34 5.34 -4.10
C PHE A 228 -3.64 6.65 -4.44
N GLY A 229 -4.07 7.38 -5.47
CA GLY A 229 -3.46 8.64 -5.84
C GLY A 229 -3.74 9.75 -4.82
N GLY A 230 -2.73 10.59 -4.58
CA GLY A 230 -2.76 11.74 -3.69
C GLY A 230 -2.15 12.98 -4.34
N VAL A 231 -1.75 13.92 -3.52
CA VAL A 231 -1.19 15.22 -3.97
C VAL A 231 0.13 15.10 -4.73
N GLU A 232 0.82 13.98 -4.67
CA GLU A 232 1.98 13.66 -5.49
C GLU A 232 1.65 13.62 -6.99
N GLN A 233 0.38 13.52 -7.35
CA GLN A 233 -0.10 13.59 -8.73
C GLN A 233 -0.29 15.01 -9.24
N TRP A 234 0.07 16.03 -8.44
CA TRP A 234 0.04 17.44 -8.79
C TRP A 234 1.38 18.11 -8.57
N ALA A 235 1.72 19.08 -9.40
CA ALA A 235 2.92 19.87 -9.22
C ALA A 235 2.73 21.32 -9.70
N TRP A 236 3.18 22.29 -8.92
CA TRP A 236 3.33 23.65 -9.36
C TRP A 236 4.60 23.84 -10.18
N SER A 237 4.55 24.64 -11.24
CA SER A 237 5.78 25.21 -11.81
C SER A 237 6.47 26.10 -10.77
N PRO A 238 7.80 26.20 -10.74
CA PRO A 238 8.54 26.97 -9.73
C PRO A 238 8.19 28.46 -9.70
N ASP A 239 7.69 29.02 -10.81
CA ASP A 239 7.23 30.40 -10.93
C ASP A 239 5.74 30.59 -10.57
N GLY A 240 5.02 29.50 -10.23
CA GLY A 240 3.61 29.52 -9.84
C GLY A 240 2.63 29.81 -10.98
N THR A 241 3.07 29.79 -12.23
CA THR A 241 2.22 30.14 -13.39
C THR A 241 1.48 28.93 -13.98
N GLU A 242 1.97 27.71 -13.74
CA GLU A 242 1.40 26.48 -14.26
C GLU A 242 1.17 25.45 -13.14
N ILE A 243 0.21 24.57 -13.37
CA ILE A 243 -0.06 23.37 -12.57
C ILE A 243 0.01 22.17 -13.50
N ALA A 244 0.93 21.25 -13.23
CA ALA A 244 0.92 19.93 -13.84
C ALA A 244 0.08 19.00 -12.97
N TYR A 245 -0.77 18.18 -13.59
CA TYR A 245 -1.58 17.22 -12.86
C TYR A 245 -1.86 15.98 -13.68
N THR A 246 -1.89 14.84 -13.00
CA THR A 246 -2.37 13.57 -13.56
C THR A 246 -3.89 13.59 -13.64
N CYS A 247 -4.45 13.12 -14.73
CA CYS A 247 -5.90 13.03 -14.88
C CYS A 247 -6.31 11.79 -15.69
N ARG A 248 -7.27 11.04 -15.17
CA ARG A 248 -7.99 10.01 -15.89
C ARG A 248 -9.27 10.61 -16.47
N THR A 249 -9.42 10.53 -17.79
CA THR A 249 -10.56 11.11 -18.51
C THR A 249 -11.58 10.07 -18.98
N LYS A 250 -11.30 8.79 -18.75
CA LYS A 250 -12.22 7.69 -19.04
C LYS A 250 -13.22 7.50 -17.90
N ILE A 251 -14.44 7.13 -18.25
CA ILE A 251 -15.55 6.92 -17.31
C ILE A 251 -16.29 5.61 -17.64
N GLY A 252 -17.02 5.06 -16.68
CA GLY A 252 -17.90 3.90 -16.89
C GLY A 252 -17.15 2.68 -17.42
N LEU A 253 -17.68 2.08 -18.48
CA LEU A 253 -17.07 0.92 -19.14
C LEU A 253 -15.64 1.21 -19.64
N GLU A 254 -15.39 2.40 -20.19
CA GLU A 254 -14.04 2.75 -20.67
C GLU A 254 -13.03 2.80 -19.55
N TYR A 255 -13.43 3.31 -18.38
CA TYR A 255 -12.60 3.28 -17.17
C TYR A 255 -12.30 1.84 -16.74
N ALA A 256 -13.30 0.98 -16.66
CA ALA A 256 -13.12 -0.41 -16.25
C ALA A 256 -12.15 -1.21 -17.15
N LEU A 257 -11.94 -0.77 -18.39
CA LEU A 257 -11.12 -1.45 -19.39
C LEU A 257 -9.73 -0.83 -19.59
N SER A 258 -9.40 0.26 -18.91
CA SER A 258 -8.20 1.06 -19.22
C SER A 258 -7.54 1.65 -17.99
N THR A 259 -6.22 1.60 -17.95
CA THR A 259 -5.39 2.32 -16.97
C THR A 259 -4.95 3.69 -17.49
N ASN A 260 -5.27 4.05 -18.72
CA ASN A 260 -4.79 5.29 -19.34
C ASN A 260 -5.06 6.52 -18.46
N SER A 261 -4.01 7.24 -18.19
CA SER A 261 -4.01 8.57 -17.59
C SER A 261 -2.97 9.44 -18.28
N ASP A 262 -3.19 10.73 -18.25
CA ASP A 262 -2.33 11.70 -18.91
C ASP A 262 -1.88 12.80 -17.94
N ILE A 263 -0.74 13.41 -18.29
CA ILE A 263 -0.26 14.63 -17.63
C ILE A 263 -0.79 15.85 -18.37
N TYR A 264 -1.53 16.68 -17.65
CA TYR A 264 -2.05 17.95 -18.13
C TYR A 264 -1.30 19.12 -17.50
N ILE A 265 -1.01 20.14 -18.30
CA ILE A 265 -0.52 21.44 -17.83
C ILE A 265 -1.66 22.44 -17.88
N TYR A 266 -1.98 23.05 -16.76
CA TYR A 266 -2.98 24.12 -16.60
C TYR A 266 -2.28 25.45 -16.39
N ASP A 267 -2.47 26.39 -17.32
CA ASP A 267 -2.01 27.79 -17.17
C ASP A 267 -2.99 28.53 -16.24
N VAL A 268 -2.48 28.98 -15.09
CA VAL A 268 -3.28 29.60 -14.02
C VAL A 268 -3.96 30.90 -14.49
N ARG A 269 -3.29 31.68 -15.34
CA ARG A 269 -3.78 32.98 -15.81
C ARG A 269 -4.82 32.84 -16.92
N THR A 270 -4.52 31.99 -17.92
CA THR A 270 -5.38 31.84 -19.12
C THR A 270 -6.45 30.77 -18.93
N ARG A 271 -6.29 29.90 -17.94
CA ARG A 271 -7.12 28.70 -17.67
C ARG A 271 -7.13 27.69 -18.82
N MET A 272 -6.12 27.75 -19.67
CA MET A 272 -5.92 26.78 -20.76
C MET A 272 -5.28 25.51 -20.25
N ARG A 273 -5.68 24.38 -20.82
CA ARG A 273 -5.13 23.06 -20.51
C ARG A 273 -4.42 22.49 -21.72
N LYS A 274 -3.30 21.83 -21.51
CA LYS A 274 -2.55 21.12 -22.54
C LYS A 274 -2.20 19.73 -22.04
N ASN A 275 -2.59 18.70 -22.77
CA ASN A 275 -2.12 17.34 -22.53
C ASN A 275 -0.70 17.20 -23.12
N ILE A 276 0.25 16.75 -22.32
CA ILE A 276 1.64 16.59 -22.76
C ILE A 276 2.03 15.13 -23.01
N THR A 277 1.14 14.17 -22.70
CA THR A 277 1.41 12.73 -22.82
C THR A 277 0.39 11.99 -23.69
N GLN A 278 -0.45 12.69 -24.43
CA GLN A 278 -1.55 12.15 -25.26
C GLN A 278 -1.16 11.03 -26.24
N ASP A 279 0.14 10.89 -26.55
CA ASP A 279 0.65 9.88 -27.47
C ASP A 279 0.97 8.55 -26.78
N ASN A 280 0.99 8.52 -25.43
CA ASN A 280 1.11 7.31 -24.64
C ASN A 280 -0.27 6.77 -24.28
N LEU A 281 -0.50 5.47 -24.46
CA LEU A 281 -1.80 4.83 -24.20
C LEU A 281 -1.90 4.23 -22.80
N GLY A 282 -0.77 4.06 -22.13
CA GLY A 282 -0.73 3.54 -20.76
C GLY A 282 -0.87 4.68 -19.75
N TYR A 283 -0.19 4.53 -18.71
CA TYR A 283 -0.27 5.24 -17.43
C TYR A 283 0.81 6.32 -17.37
N ASP A 284 0.44 7.57 -17.32
CA ASP A 284 1.34 8.68 -17.03
C ASP A 284 0.89 9.35 -15.74
N THR A 285 1.78 9.44 -14.75
CA THR A 285 1.43 9.88 -13.39
C THR A 285 2.57 10.60 -12.69
N ASN A 286 2.26 11.26 -11.57
CA ASN A 286 3.19 11.90 -10.65
C ASN A 286 4.12 12.91 -11.34
N PRO A 287 3.59 13.97 -11.99
CA PRO A 287 4.41 14.99 -12.62
C PRO A 287 5.19 15.81 -11.58
N SER A 288 6.42 16.19 -11.88
CA SER A 288 7.24 17.07 -11.04
C SER A 288 8.14 17.95 -11.86
N TYR A 289 8.15 19.27 -11.58
CA TYR A 289 9.08 20.21 -12.22
C TYR A 289 10.47 20.19 -11.56
N SER A 290 11.51 20.38 -12.35
CA SER A 290 12.82 20.70 -11.78
C SER A 290 12.78 22.07 -11.06
N PRO A 291 13.63 22.33 -10.04
CA PRO A 291 13.59 23.57 -9.27
C PRO A 291 13.65 24.85 -10.11
N ASN A 292 14.35 24.84 -11.25
CA ASN A 292 14.43 25.97 -12.18
C ASN A 292 13.33 25.97 -13.27
N GLY A 293 12.42 24.96 -13.29
CA GLY A 293 11.36 24.84 -14.28
C GLY A 293 11.78 24.45 -15.69
N GLN A 294 13.08 24.15 -15.91
CA GLN A 294 13.58 23.78 -17.23
C GLN A 294 13.10 22.39 -17.68
N TYR A 295 12.83 21.52 -16.74
CA TYR A 295 12.37 20.16 -16.98
C TYR A 295 11.10 19.85 -16.19
N ILE A 296 10.30 18.93 -16.73
CA ILE A 296 9.24 18.22 -16.03
C ILE A 296 9.48 16.72 -16.18
N ALA A 297 9.39 15.99 -15.07
CA ALA A 297 9.50 14.53 -15.04
C ALA A 297 8.14 13.92 -14.69
N TRP A 298 7.93 12.66 -15.06
CA TRP A 298 6.78 11.84 -14.68
C TRP A 298 7.08 10.35 -14.80
N GLN A 299 6.29 9.54 -14.12
CA GLN A 299 6.30 8.07 -14.26
C GLN A 299 5.38 7.65 -15.41
N SER A 300 5.77 6.62 -16.16
CA SER A 300 5.07 6.20 -17.38
C SER A 300 5.13 4.70 -17.61
N MET A 301 3.97 4.07 -17.76
CA MET A 301 3.83 2.72 -18.33
C MET A 301 3.40 2.83 -19.80
N GLU A 302 3.79 1.88 -20.63
CA GLU A 302 3.59 1.97 -22.08
C GLU A 302 2.22 1.49 -22.53
N ARG A 303 1.77 0.37 -21.96
CA ARG A 303 0.59 -0.35 -22.46
C ARG A 303 -0.62 -0.07 -21.59
N ASP A 304 -1.74 0.25 -22.23
CA ASP A 304 -3.02 0.44 -21.55
C ASP A 304 -3.50 -0.86 -20.89
N GLY A 305 -3.77 -0.80 -19.58
CA GLY A 305 -4.30 -1.91 -18.81
C GLY A 305 -3.29 -2.96 -18.35
N TYR A 306 -2.00 -2.82 -18.65
CA TYR A 306 -1.00 -3.85 -18.37
C TYR A 306 -0.13 -3.56 -17.15
N GLU A 307 -0.44 -4.17 -16.01
CA GLU A 307 0.24 -3.91 -14.74
C GLU A 307 1.62 -4.56 -14.60
N SER A 308 1.95 -5.55 -15.44
CA SER A 308 3.32 -6.10 -15.52
C SER A 308 4.28 -5.24 -16.34
N ASP A 309 3.81 -4.11 -16.87
CA ASP A 309 4.67 -3.19 -17.62
C ASP A 309 5.68 -2.48 -16.73
N GLU A 310 6.79 -2.05 -17.31
CA GLU A 310 7.83 -1.29 -16.61
C GLU A 310 7.33 0.12 -16.31
N ASN A 311 7.41 0.54 -15.04
CA ASN A 311 7.15 1.92 -14.63
C ASN A 311 8.41 2.77 -14.83
N ARG A 312 8.44 3.52 -15.94
CA ARG A 312 9.59 4.25 -16.47
C ARG A 312 9.62 5.69 -15.96
N LEU A 313 10.79 6.29 -15.88
CA LEU A 313 10.97 7.73 -15.66
C LEU A 313 11.15 8.45 -16.99
N PHE A 314 10.25 9.37 -17.30
CA PHE A 314 10.36 10.29 -18.43
C PHE A 314 10.69 11.71 -17.96
N ILE A 315 11.48 12.43 -18.76
CA ILE A 315 11.82 13.84 -18.55
C ILE A 315 11.57 14.59 -19.85
N MET A 316 10.89 15.73 -19.77
CA MET A 316 10.65 16.63 -20.90
C MET A 316 11.31 17.99 -20.63
N ASN A 317 12.01 18.51 -21.62
CA ASN A 317 12.44 19.91 -21.60
C ASN A 317 11.24 20.81 -21.89
N THR A 318 10.89 21.70 -20.95
CA THR A 318 9.69 22.53 -21.01
C THR A 318 9.69 23.53 -22.18
N ALA A 319 10.89 24.01 -22.59
CA ALA A 319 11.04 24.99 -23.68
C ALA A 319 10.98 24.33 -25.07
N THR A 320 11.52 23.12 -25.25
CA THR A 320 11.60 22.43 -26.55
C THR A 320 10.50 21.40 -26.74
N GLY A 321 9.95 20.85 -25.64
CA GLY A 321 9.01 19.73 -25.67
C GLY A 321 9.70 18.37 -25.94
N GLU A 322 11.01 18.31 -26.00
CA GLU A 322 11.77 17.07 -26.19
C GLU A 322 11.64 16.18 -24.98
N LYS A 323 11.25 14.92 -25.18
CA LYS A 323 11.04 13.90 -24.16
C LYS A 323 12.16 12.86 -24.19
N VAL A 324 12.65 12.47 -23.02
CA VAL A 324 13.69 11.45 -22.86
C VAL A 324 13.21 10.38 -21.89
N PHE A 325 13.40 9.11 -22.22
CA PHE A 325 13.26 7.97 -21.30
C PHE A 325 14.52 7.93 -20.43
N ALA A 326 14.46 8.57 -19.26
CA ALA A 326 15.63 8.80 -18.41
C ALA A 326 16.09 7.55 -17.63
N SER A 327 15.17 6.64 -17.28
CA SER A 327 15.51 5.37 -16.62
C SER A 327 15.88 4.25 -17.60
N ARG A 328 16.16 4.57 -18.87
CA ARG A 328 16.54 3.57 -19.89
C ARG A 328 17.78 2.78 -19.45
N GLY A 329 17.64 1.45 -19.45
CA GLY A 329 18.69 0.51 -19.09
C GLY A 329 18.75 0.13 -17.60
N LEU A 330 17.79 0.59 -16.81
CA LEU A 330 17.61 0.16 -15.41
C LEU A 330 16.68 -1.02 -15.42
N ASP A 331 16.44 -1.92 -15.99
CA ASP A 331 15.58 -3.10 -16.02
C ASP A 331 14.76 -3.35 -14.70
N THR A 332 14.23 -2.26 -14.12
CA THR A 332 13.32 -2.27 -12.97
C THR A 332 12.45 -1.00 -12.92
N ASN A 333 11.40 -1.02 -12.09
CA ASN A 333 10.49 0.11 -11.94
C ASN A 333 11.13 1.30 -11.22
N VAL A 334 10.61 2.49 -11.52
CA VAL A 334 10.79 3.70 -10.72
C VAL A 334 9.53 3.83 -9.86
N ASP A 335 9.65 3.60 -8.53
CA ASP A 335 8.48 3.52 -7.65
C ASP A 335 8.08 4.87 -7.06
N SER A 336 9.05 5.67 -6.60
CA SER A 336 8.86 7.07 -6.22
C SER A 336 10.08 7.90 -6.60
N TYR A 337 9.93 9.23 -6.72
CA TYR A 337 11.06 10.08 -7.07
C TYR A 337 10.87 11.53 -6.62
N TYR A 338 11.99 12.30 -6.55
CA TYR A 338 11.99 13.74 -6.36
C TYR A 338 13.19 14.39 -7.05
N TRP A 339 13.08 15.67 -7.37
CA TRP A 339 14.19 16.47 -7.86
C TRP A 339 15.10 16.91 -6.70
N LYS A 340 16.35 16.47 -6.69
CA LYS A 340 17.37 16.91 -5.73
C LYS A 340 17.88 18.32 -6.07
N ASP A 341 18.05 18.58 -7.33
CA ASP A 341 18.50 19.85 -7.92
C ASP A 341 18.04 19.95 -9.39
N ASP A 342 18.47 21.00 -10.11
CA ASP A 342 18.03 21.27 -11.49
C ASP A 342 18.37 20.17 -12.52
N SER A 343 19.26 19.26 -12.18
CA SER A 343 19.82 18.26 -13.08
C SER A 343 19.90 16.86 -12.50
N THR A 344 19.36 16.65 -11.32
CA THR A 344 19.44 15.36 -10.61
C THR A 344 18.09 14.98 -10.02
N ILE A 345 17.59 13.80 -10.37
CA ILE A 345 16.45 13.13 -9.76
C ILE A 345 16.96 12.01 -8.87
N VAL A 346 16.35 11.87 -7.68
CA VAL A 346 16.55 10.73 -6.78
C VAL A 346 15.28 9.91 -6.76
N PHE A 347 15.42 8.60 -6.87
CA PHE A 347 14.28 7.69 -6.94
C PHE A 347 14.60 6.35 -6.27
N ASN A 348 13.58 5.55 -5.94
CA ASN A 348 13.76 4.16 -5.54
C ASN A 348 13.20 3.19 -6.58
N GLY A 349 13.68 1.96 -6.50
CA GLY A 349 13.21 0.84 -7.29
C GLY A 349 13.72 -0.47 -6.72
N VAL A 350 12.96 -1.54 -6.95
CA VAL A 350 13.27 -2.88 -6.46
C VAL A 350 14.29 -3.56 -7.35
N TRP A 351 15.36 -4.09 -6.76
CA TRP A 351 16.30 -4.97 -7.44
C TRP A 351 16.73 -6.12 -6.56
N HIS A 352 16.56 -7.35 -7.05
CA HIS A 352 16.81 -8.59 -6.31
C HIS A 352 16.15 -8.60 -4.92
N ALA A 353 14.85 -8.26 -4.90
CA ALA A 353 14.01 -8.27 -3.71
C ALA A 353 14.49 -7.34 -2.59
N THR A 354 15.08 -6.22 -2.92
CA THR A 354 15.38 -5.10 -2.02
C THR A 354 15.10 -3.78 -2.73
N GLU A 355 14.44 -2.84 -2.05
CA GLU A 355 14.26 -1.49 -2.56
C GLU A 355 15.51 -0.66 -2.33
N ARG A 356 15.99 -0.02 -3.39
CA ARG A 356 17.23 0.74 -3.39
C ARG A 356 16.99 2.15 -3.85
N ILE A 357 17.78 3.09 -3.35
CA ILE A 357 17.78 4.47 -3.84
C ILE A 357 18.82 4.62 -4.93
N TYR A 358 18.40 5.24 -6.03
CA TYR A 358 19.19 5.60 -7.18
C TYR A 358 19.16 7.11 -7.40
N GLN A 359 20.11 7.62 -8.15
CA GLN A 359 20.02 8.94 -8.75
C GLN A 359 20.09 8.84 -10.27
N CYS A 360 19.38 9.72 -10.96
CA CYS A 360 19.47 9.96 -12.40
C CYS A 360 19.94 11.40 -12.61
N SER A 361 21.14 11.59 -13.17
CA SER A 361 21.79 12.91 -13.28
C SER A 361 22.15 13.23 -14.72
N LEU A 362 21.98 14.51 -15.10
CA LEU A 362 22.30 15.00 -16.44
C LEU A 362 23.80 15.31 -16.54
N HIS A 363 24.52 14.53 -17.34
CA HIS A 363 25.93 14.72 -17.64
C HIS A 363 26.16 14.84 -19.14
N ASN A 364 26.78 15.94 -19.61
CA ASN A 364 27.10 16.17 -21.03
C ASN A 364 25.90 16.01 -22.00
N GLY A 365 24.68 16.26 -21.52
CA GLY A 365 23.43 16.11 -22.30
C GLY A 365 22.80 14.73 -22.26
N GLU A 366 23.35 13.79 -21.49
CA GLU A 366 22.81 12.45 -21.30
C GLU A 366 22.43 12.22 -19.83
N TRP A 367 21.34 11.50 -19.59
CA TRP A 367 20.89 11.11 -18.25
C TRP A 367 21.55 9.79 -17.85
N GLU A 368 22.28 9.79 -16.72
CA GLU A 368 23.03 8.66 -16.22
C GLU A 368 22.50 8.24 -14.86
N ILE A 369 22.40 6.91 -14.63
CA ILE A 369 21.87 6.34 -13.38
C ILE A 369 23.01 5.77 -12.54
N ALA A 370 22.95 6.05 -11.23
CA ALA A 370 23.84 5.46 -10.25
C ALA A 370 23.07 5.04 -8.99
N GLN A 371 23.38 3.86 -8.46
CA GLN A 371 22.85 3.41 -7.17
C GLN A 371 23.53 4.18 -6.03
N LEU A 372 22.74 4.65 -5.06
CA LEU A 372 23.22 5.42 -3.90
C LEU A 372 23.32 4.57 -2.64
N THR A 373 22.30 3.73 -2.36
CA THR A 373 22.30 2.88 -1.17
C THR A 373 23.05 1.57 -1.41
N PRO A 374 23.71 1.00 -0.37
CA PRO A 374 24.44 -0.24 -0.51
C PRO A 374 23.50 -1.44 -0.71
N ASP A 375 24.05 -2.52 -1.26
CA ASP A 375 23.40 -3.82 -1.22
C ASP A 375 23.23 -4.29 0.23
N GLY A 376 22.10 -4.94 0.53
CA GLY A 376 21.81 -5.40 1.89
C GLY A 376 20.42 -6.00 2.01
N GLN A 377 20.00 -6.21 3.25
CA GLN A 377 18.66 -6.71 3.60
C GLN A 377 17.82 -5.58 4.20
N TYR A 378 17.65 -4.52 3.42
CA TYR A 378 16.84 -3.35 3.77
C TYR A 378 16.14 -2.81 2.53
N ASP A 379 14.98 -2.24 2.77
CA ASP A 379 14.26 -1.43 1.81
C ASP A 379 14.40 0.06 2.18
N TYR A 380 14.60 0.91 1.17
CA TYR A 380 14.81 2.35 1.34
C TYR A 380 13.81 3.13 0.49
N GLU A 381 13.17 4.12 1.09
CA GLU A 381 12.27 5.05 0.41
C GLU A 381 12.81 6.47 0.53
N PRO A 382 13.07 7.20 -0.58
CA PRO A 382 13.64 8.53 -0.55
C PRO A 382 12.59 9.57 -0.13
N CYS A 383 12.91 10.42 0.87
CA CYS A 383 12.02 11.48 1.34
C CYS A 383 12.43 12.87 0.86
N GLY A 384 13.70 13.08 0.52
CA GLY A 384 14.25 14.36 0.09
C GLY A 384 15.69 14.56 0.56
N ASN A 385 16.17 15.80 0.54
CA ASN A 385 17.55 16.12 0.95
C ASN A 385 17.67 17.48 1.64
N ILE A 386 18.70 17.62 2.46
CA ILE A 386 19.16 18.89 3.05
C ILE A 386 20.61 19.09 2.55
N GLY A 387 20.76 19.92 1.52
CA GLY A 387 22.03 20.05 0.82
C GLY A 387 22.50 18.72 0.22
N ASN A 388 23.65 18.22 0.63
CA ASN A 388 24.19 16.93 0.17
C ASN A 388 23.83 15.75 1.09
N THR A 389 22.98 15.97 2.09
CA THR A 389 22.50 14.91 2.97
C THR A 389 21.14 14.45 2.50
N TYR A 390 21.01 13.19 2.14
CA TYR A 390 19.76 12.56 1.76
C TYR A 390 19.01 12.10 3.01
N ILE A 391 17.69 12.21 3.00
CA ILE A 391 16.78 11.71 4.04
C ILE A 391 15.93 10.63 3.43
N CYS A 392 15.81 9.49 4.12
CA CYS A 392 15.01 8.35 3.67
C CYS A 392 14.31 7.65 4.84
N LEU A 393 13.23 6.96 4.54
CA LEU A 393 12.73 5.87 5.37
C LEU A 393 13.54 4.61 5.06
N ARG A 394 13.78 3.81 6.08
CA ARG A 394 14.36 2.48 5.94
C ARG A 394 13.61 1.49 6.81
N HIS A 395 13.35 0.33 6.27
CA HIS A 395 12.81 -0.81 7.00
C HIS A 395 13.44 -2.13 6.54
N SER A 396 13.08 -3.21 7.23
CA SER A 396 13.42 -4.57 6.82
C SER A 396 12.37 -5.55 7.35
N MET A 397 12.44 -6.82 6.97
CA MET A 397 11.61 -7.86 7.58
C MET A 397 11.74 -7.91 9.11
N ARG A 398 12.78 -7.29 9.69
CA ARG A 398 13.11 -7.29 11.12
C ARG A 398 12.87 -5.94 11.82
N GLU A 399 12.55 -4.90 11.10
CA GLU A 399 12.44 -3.54 11.62
C GLU A 399 11.41 -2.75 10.83
N ALA A 400 10.45 -2.11 11.51
CA ALA A 400 9.51 -1.18 10.90
C ALA A 400 10.22 0.12 10.48
N ASN A 401 9.52 0.98 9.72
CA ASN A 401 10.06 2.26 9.25
C ASN A 401 10.71 3.08 10.36
N GLU A 402 11.97 3.49 10.09
CA GLU A 402 12.69 4.52 10.84
C GLU A 402 13.27 5.52 9.84
N ILE A 403 13.48 6.78 10.27
CA ILE A 403 14.08 7.83 9.45
C ILE A 403 15.60 7.72 9.55
N TYR A 404 16.24 7.75 8.39
CA TYR A 404 17.69 7.75 8.23
C TYR A 404 18.14 8.95 7.43
N GLN A 405 19.38 9.36 7.66
CA GLN A 405 20.12 10.23 6.75
C GLN A 405 21.32 9.48 6.18
N PHE A 406 21.72 9.83 4.95
CA PHE A 406 22.98 9.34 4.39
C PHE A 406 23.67 10.38 3.51
N ARG A 407 24.98 10.17 3.32
CA ARG A 407 25.82 10.93 2.40
C ARG A 407 26.65 9.99 1.56
N ILE A 408 27.01 10.45 0.38
CA ILE A 408 27.99 9.73 -0.46
C ILE A 408 29.33 10.43 -0.31
N GLU A 409 30.26 9.81 0.39
CA GLU A 409 31.60 10.30 0.61
C GLU A 409 32.63 9.31 0.04
N ASN A 410 33.48 9.77 -0.86
CA ASN A 410 34.47 8.94 -1.56
C ASN A 410 33.86 7.70 -2.25
N GLY A 411 32.63 7.80 -2.77
CA GLY A 411 31.90 6.70 -3.40
C GLY A 411 31.30 5.68 -2.42
N GLN A 412 31.30 5.96 -1.12
CA GLN A 412 30.69 5.12 -0.10
C GLN A 412 29.48 5.82 0.52
N CYS A 413 28.44 5.06 0.80
CA CYS A 413 27.25 5.52 1.50
C CYS A 413 27.49 5.47 3.02
N GLU A 414 27.52 6.64 3.65
CA GLU A 414 27.55 6.77 5.10
C GLU A 414 26.16 6.99 5.65
N LEU A 415 25.62 5.99 6.33
CA LEU A 415 24.24 5.94 6.83
C LEU A 415 24.20 6.20 8.34
N ASN A 416 23.25 7.04 8.79
CA ASN A 416 23.00 7.32 10.20
C ASN A 416 21.49 7.31 10.51
N GLN A 417 21.10 6.55 11.54
CA GLN A 417 19.71 6.47 12.00
C GLN A 417 19.34 7.73 12.80
N LEU A 418 18.17 8.31 12.49
CA LEU A 418 17.69 9.53 13.12
C LEU A 418 16.57 9.30 14.11
N THR A 419 15.74 8.26 13.93
CA THR A 419 14.62 7.92 14.83
C THR A 419 14.78 6.52 15.39
N PHE A 420 14.21 6.29 16.58
CA PHE A 420 14.26 5.02 17.29
C PHE A 420 12.88 4.73 17.89
N GLU A 421 11.84 4.82 17.04
CA GLU A 421 10.45 4.83 17.49
C GLU A 421 10.07 3.57 18.25
N ASN A 422 10.47 2.40 17.75
CA ASN A 422 10.07 1.11 18.29
C ASN A 422 11.15 0.43 19.15
N LYS A 423 12.21 1.16 19.53
CA LYS A 423 13.33 0.61 20.31
C LYS A 423 12.87 -0.04 21.62
N ASN A 424 11.88 0.53 22.31
CA ASN A 424 11.34 -0.02 23.56
C ASN A 424 10.72 -1.42 23.40
N ILE A 425 10.24 -1.76 22.18
CA ILE A 425 9.71 -3.09 21.85
C ILE A 425 10.87 -4.00 21.43
N TYR A 426 11.73 -3.53 20.53
CA TYR A 426 12.87 -4.33 20.04
C TYR A 426 13.83 -4.75 21.15
N ASP A 427 14.04 -3.92 22.18
CA ASP A 427 14.88 -4.27 23.33
C ASP A 427 14.32 -5.43 24.19
N GLN A 428 13.04 -5.79 24.01
CA GLN A 428 12.37 -6.85 24.77
C GLN A 428 12.21 -8.16 23.98
N ILE A 429 12.52 -8.18 22.68
CA ILE A 429 12.29 -9.33 21.80
C ILE A 429 13.53 -9.72 21.02
N GLU A 430 13.60 -10.99 20.64
CA GLU A 430 14.58 -11.48 19.68
C GLU A 430 13.89 -11.71 18.34
N MET A 431 14.47 -11.17 17.27
CA MET A 431 13.98 -11.34 15.90
C MET A 431 14.62 -12.54 15.24
N GLY A 432 13.84 -13.21 14.41
CA GLY A 432 14.32 -14.29 13.57
C GLY A 432 15.43 -13.85 12.60
N ARG A 433 16.20 -14.81 12.12
CA ARG A 433 17.23 -14.60 11.10
C ARG A 433 16.62 -14.70 9.71
N VAL A 434 17.03 -13.83 8.78
CA VAL A 434 16.63 -13.83 7.37
C VAL A 434 17.83 -14.19 6.51
N GLU A 435 17.66 -15.13 5.58
CA GLU A 435 18.69 -15.53 4.64
C GLU A 435 18.18 -15.51 3.20
N PRO A 436 18.93 -14.94 2.24
CA PRO A 436 18.65 -15.10 0.81
C PRO A 436 19.11 -16.48 0.35
N ARG A 437 18.31 -17.13 -0.48
CA ARG A 437 18.67 -18.39 -1.15
C ARG A 437 18.30 -18.30 -2.63
N TRP A 438 19.30 -18.47 -3.48
CA TRP A 438 19.09 -18.58 -4.92
C TRP A 438 18.83 -20.05 -5.29
N GLN A 439 17.76 -20.28 -6.00
CA GLN A 439 17.30 -21.60 -6.41
C GLN A 439 17.10 -21.65 -7.92
N THR A 440 17.43 -22.78 -8.54
CA THR A 440 17.23 -22.96 -9.98
C THR A 440 15.82 -23.48 -10.24
N THR A 441 15.05 -22.73 -11.02
CA THR A 441 13.68 -23.09 -11.42
C THR A 441 13.67 -24.24 -12.42
N THR A 442 12.51 -24.84 -12.66
CA THR A 442 12.34 -25.98 -13.59
C THR A 442 12.73 -25.67 -15.03
N ASP A 443 12.73 -24.41 -15.43
CA ASP A 443 13.16 -23.91 -16.75
C ASP A 443 14.59 -23.35 -16.76
N GLY A 444 15.34 -23.49 -15.65
CA GLY A 444 16.76 -23.16 -15.54
C GLY A 444 17.09 -21.73 -15.17
N LYS A 445 16.09 -20.88 -14.87
CA LYS A 445 16.32 -19.51 -14.38
C LYS A 445 16.65 -19.51 -12.89
N GLN A 446 17.17 -18.38 -12.37
CA GLN A 446 17.53 -18.22 -10.96
C GLN A 446 16.43 -17.45 -10.22
N MET A 447 15.91 -18.02 -9.16
CA MET A 447 14.87 -17.43 -8.30
C MET A 447 15.44 -17.17 -6.91
N LEU A 448 15.27 -15.93 -6.41
CA LEU A 448 15.60 -15.59 -5.02
C LEU A 448 14.45 -15.97 -4.10
N THR A 449 14.77 -16.70 -3.04
CA THR A 449 13.85 -17.08 -1.96
C THR A 449 14.39 -16.57 -0.63
N TRP A 450 13.58 -15.83 0.12
CA TRP A 450 13.91 -15.50 1.50
C TRP A 450 13.56 -16.67 2.41
N ILE A 451 14.49 -17.02 3.30
CA ILE A 451 14.27 -18.01 4.35
C ILE A 451 14.31 -17.31 5.69
N ILE A 452 13.22 -17.40 6.43
CA ILE A 452 13.09 -16.75 7.74
C ILE A 452 13.06 -17.84 8.81
N TYR A 453 14.02 -17.81 9.71
CA TYR A 453 14.17 -18.78 10.81
C TYR A 453 13.60 -18.24 12.12
N PRO A 454 13.11 -19.13 13.01
CA PRO A 454 12.68 -18.75 14.34
C PRO A 454 13.78 -18.02 15.17
N PRO A 455 13.40 -17.10 16.08
CA PRO A 455 14.30 -16.67 17.13
C PRO A 455 14.74 -17.89 17.97
N HIS A 456 15.94 -17.84 18.54
CA HIS A 456 16.54 -18.97 19.30
C HIS A 456 16.59 -20.28 18.49
N PHE A 457 16.87 -20.17 17.20
CA PHE A 457 16.93 -21.33 16.29
C PHE A 457 17.92 -22.40 16.80
N ASP A 458 17.42 -23.63 17.02
CA ASP A 458 18.24 -24.79 17.40
C ASP A 458 18.49 -25.67 16.14
N PRO A 459 19.76 -25.82 15.71
CA PRO A 459 20.10 -26.64 14.54
C PRO A 459 19.81 -28.14 14.72
N ASN A 460 19.52 -28.61 15.94
CA ASN A 460 19.16 -30.00 16.21
C ASN A 460 17.64 -30.25 16.22
N LYS A 461 16.84 -29.21 16.11
CA LYS A 461 15.37 -29.27 16.13
C LYS A 461 14.81 -29.19 14.71
N LYS A 462 13.70 -29.88 14.47
CA LYS A 462 12.87 -29.70 13.28
C LYS A 462 11.77 -28.72 13.56
N TYR A 463 11.45 -27.90 12.54
CA TYR A 463 10.44 -26.86 12.60
C TYR A 463 9.39 -27.06 11.52
N PRO A 464 8.10 -26.93 11.82
CA PRO A 464 7.08 -26.82 10.79
C PRO A 464 7.46 -25.67 9.86
N THR A 465 7.22 -25.87 8.56
CA THR A 465 7.69 -24.94 7.53
C THR A 465 6.54 -24.43 6.68
N LEU A 466 6.48 -23.13 6.46
CA LEU A 466 5.46 -22.47 5.67
C LEU A 466 6.00 -22.06 4.30
N LEU A 467 5.31 -22.44 3.24
CA LEU A 467 5.44 -21.79 1.95
C LEU A 467 4.55 -20.53 1.96
N TYR A 468 5.16 -19.38 1.74
CA TYR A 468 4.44 -18.11 1.59
C TYR A 468 4.24 -17.82 0.10
N CYS A 469 2.99 -17.62 -0.29
CA CYS A 469 2.59 -17.22 -1.64
C CYS A 469 2.27 -15.73 -1.65
N GLU A 470 3.10 -14.96 -2.37
CA GLU A 470 2.93 -13.51 -2.49
C GLU A 470 1.74 -13.14 -3.37
N GLY A 471 1.10 -12.02 -3.04
CA GLY A 471 0.02 -11.40 -3.79
C GLY A 471 0.47 -10.71 -5.08
N GLY A 472 -0.28 -9.73 -5.51
CA GLY A 472 -0.10 -8.97 -6.74
C GLY A 472 -0.97 -9.52 -7.88
N PRO A 473 -0.39 -10.15 -8.92
CA PRO A 473 0.89 -10.90 -8.92
C PRO A 473 2.17 -10.07 -9.02
N GLN A 474 2.09 -8.78 -9.32
CA GLN A 474 3.24 -7.89 -9.54
C GLN A 474 3.66 -7.16 -8.24
N SER A 475 3.91 -7.89 -7.16
CA SER A 475 4.36 -7.35 -5.87
C SER A 475 5.57 -8.15 -5.36
N PRO A 476 6.75 -7.56 -5.14
CA PRO A 476 7.94 -8.31 -4.74
C PRO A 476 7.86 -8.77 -3.29
N VAL A 477 8.44 -9.95 -3.01
CA VAL A 477 8.80 -10.28 -1.63
C VAL A 477 10.13 -9.59 -1.34
N SER A 478 10.06 -8.30 -1.01
CA SER A 478 11.20 -7.48 -0.63
C SER A 478 11.55 -7.65 0.85
N GLN A 479 12.19 -6.66 1.44
CA GLN A 479 12.42 -6.61 2.89
C GLN A 479 11.27 -5.94 3.64
N PHE A 480 10.05 -5.92 3.08
CA PHE A 480 8.90 -5.21 3.64
C PHE A 480 8.57 -5.62 5.09
N TRP A 481 8.16 -4.63 5.90
CA TRP A 481 7.55 -4.82 7.20
C TRP A 481 6.03 -4.70 7.09
N SER A 482 5.31 -5.75 7.43
CA SER A 482 3.85 -5.75 7.41
C SER A 482 3.26 -5.88 8.81
N PHE A 483 2.16 -5.19 9.09
CA PHE A 483 1.39 -5.34 10.32
C PHE A 483 0.32 -6.43 10.25
N ARG A 484 0.15 -7.07 9.10
CA ARG A 484 -0.71 -8.24 8.86
C ARG A 484 0.14 -9.47 8.54
N TRP A 485 0.74 -9.52 7.36
CA TRP A 485 1.61 -10.62 6.90
C TRP A 485 3.06 -10.42 7.37
N ASN A 486 3.27 -10.60 8.68
CA ASN A 486 4.58 -10.33 9.29
C ASN A 486 5.38 -11.63 9.43
N PHE A 487 6.50 -11.73 8.73
CA PHE A 487 7.36 -12.92 8.77
C PHE A 487 8.04 -13.14 10.12
N MET A 488 8.35 -12.07 10.85
CA MET A 488 8.89 -12.19 12.20
C MET A 488 7.85 -12.74 13.18
N MET A 489 6.57 -12.41 12.98
CA MET A 489 5.47 -13.00 13.76
C MET A 489 5.32 -14.50 13.47
N MET A 490 5.43 -14.91 12.20
CA MET A 490 5.40 -16.32 11.83
C MET A 490 6.58 -17.07 12.44
N SER A 491 7.78 -16.50 12.35
CA SER A 491 8.99 -17.09 12.93
C SER A 491 8.95 -17.14 14.45
N ALA A 492 8.40 -16.10 15.11
CA ALA A 492 8.22 -16.07 16.58
C ALA A 492 7.27 -17.16 17.09
N ASN A 493 6.42 -17.69 16.23
CA ASN A 493 5.58 -18.86 16.48
C ASN A 493 6.25 -20.20 16.08
N ASP A 494 7.57 -20.25 16.02
CA ASP A 494 8.37 -21.44 15.71
C ASP A 494 8.15 -22.04 14.30
N TYR A 495 7.78 -21.23 13.30
CA TYR A 495 7.73 -21.62 11.91
C TYR A 495 8.99 -21.17 11.15
N ILE A 496 9.52 -22.01 10.28
CA ILE A 496 10.40 -21.55 9.20
C ILE A 496 9.52 -21.06 8.06
N VAL A 497 9.83 -19.89 7.47
CA VAL A 497 9.09 -19.37 6.34
C VAL A 497 9.95 -19.40 5.09
N VAL A 498 9.43 -19.95 4.01
CA VAL A 498 10.01 -19.99 2.66
C VAL A 498 9.19 -19.05 1.79
N ALA A 499 9.78 -17.91 1.43
CA ALA A 499 9.11 -16.82 0.72
C ALA A 499 9.80 -16.53 -0.61
N PRO A 500 9.41 -17.24 -1.71
CA PRO A 500 10.06 -17.11 -3.00
C PRO A 500 9.59 -15.88 -3.79
N ASN A 501 10.52 -15.28 -4.52
CA ASN A 501 10.23 -14.31 -5.58
C ASN A 501 10.01 -15.08 -6.90
N ARG A 502 8.83 -15.70 -7.02
CA ARG A 502 8.42 -16.48 -8.17
C ARG A 502 8.25 -15.60 -9.42
N ARG A 503 8.04 -16.20 -10.55
CA ARG A 503 7.73 -15.56 -11.82
C ARG A 503 6.56 -14.59 -11.71
N GLY A 504 6.69 -13.39 -12.28
CA GLY A 504 5.69 -12.32 -12.23
C GLY A 504 5.91 -11.28 -11.12
N LEU A 505 6.95 -11.43 -10.29
CA LEU A 505 7.31 -10.44 -9.27
C LEU A 505 8.35 -9.46 -9.83
N PRO A 506 8.22 -8.13 -9.62
CA PRO A 506 9.19 -7.15 -10.11
C PRO A 506 10.55 -7.23 -9.40
N GLY A 507 11.57 -6.58 -9.98
CA GLY A 507 12.92 -6.51 -9.44
C GLY A 507 13.86 -7.64 -9.88
N PHE A 508 13.46 -8.41 -10.90
CA PHE A 508 14.27 -9.45 -11.53
C PHE A 508 14.32 -9.31 -13.06
N GLY A 509 14.08 -8.09 -13.53
CA GLY A 509 13.97 -7.74 -14.94
C GLY A 509 12.54 -7.82 -15.47
N LYS A 510 12.30 -7.06 -16.55
CA LYS A 510 10.98 -6.96 -17.21
C LYS A 510 10.46 -8.32 -17.66
N GLU A 511 11.32 -9.15 -18.27
CA GLU A 511 10.92 -10.49 -18.74
C GLU A 511 10.37 -11.37 -17.61
N TRP A 512 11.04 -11.37 -16.45
CA TRP A 512 10.59 -12.12 -15.26
C TRP A 512 9.21 -11.67 -14.78
N ASN A 513 8.95 -10.37 -14.79
CA ASN A 513 7.68 -9.79 -14.38
C ASN A 513 6.55 -10.12 -15.36
N GLU A 514 6.81 -10.00 -16.68
CA GLU A 514 5.81 -10.23 -17.73
C GLU A 514 5.40 -11.71 -17.89
N GLU A 515 6.25 -12.67 -17.52
CA GLU A 515 6.00 -14.12 -17.72
C GLU A 515 4.84 -14.69 -16.88
N ILE A 516 4.19 -13.88 -16.03
CA ILE A 516 2.99 -14.29 -15.30
C ILE A 516 1.73 -14.16 -16.15
N SER A 517 1.68 -13.20 -17.06
CA SER A 517 0.49 -12.88 -17.83
C SER A 517 0.12 -14.02 -18.77
N GLY A 518 -1.12 -14.47 -18.70
CA GLY A 518 -1.63 -15.61 -19.48
C GLY A 518 -1.12 -16.99 -19.01
N ASP A 519 -0.37 -17.07 -17.90
CA ASP A 519 0.18 -18.33 -17.36
C ASP A 519 -0.19 -18.58 -15.89
N TYR A 520 -1.35 -18.13 -15.46
CA TYR A 520 -1.88 -18.46 -14.12
C TYR A 520 -2.08 -19.99 -13.99
N GLY A 521 -1.36 -20.61 -13.05
CA GLY A 521 -1.31 -22.07 -12.89
C GLY A 521 -0.16 -22.76 -13.64
N GLY A 522 0.72 -21.99 -14.32
CA GLY A 522 1.87 -22.50 -15.04
C GLY A 522 3.21 -22.40 -14.30
N GLN A 523 4.18 -21.64 -14.84
CA GLN A 523 5.54 -21.59 -14.30
C GLN A 523 5.58 -21.01 -12.87
N CYS A 524 4.77 -20.02 -12.55
CA CYS A 524 4.71 -19.46 -11.19
C CYS A 524 4.37 -20.51 -10.11
N MET A 525 3.53 -21.49 -10.43
CA MET A 525 3.21 -22.60 -9.52
C MET A 525 4.34 -23.60 -9.40
N ARG A 526 5.04 -23.87 -10.50
CA ARG A 526 6.26 -24.72 -10.48
C ARG A 526 7.37 -24.05 -9.66
N ASP A 527 7.47 -22.71 -9.72
CA ASP A 527 8.43 -21.95 -8.91
C ASP A 527 8.15 -22.11 -7.40
N TYR A 528 6.88 -22.05 -6.98
CA TYR A 528 6.50 -22.31 -5.58
C TYR A 528 6.89 -23.73 -5.14
N PHE A 529 6.59 -24.76 -5.94
CA PHE A 529 6.98 -26.12 -5.62
C PHE A 529 8.50 -26.29 -5.59
N THR A 530 9.22 -25.69 -6.53
CA THR A 530 10.68 -25.68 -6.54
C THR A 530 11.24 -25.10 -5.26
N ALA A 531 10.70 -23.94 -4.81
CA ALA A 531 11.17 -23.27 -3.62
C ALA A 531 11.06 -24.15 -2.37
N ILE A 532 9.91 -24.75 -2.14
CA ILE A 532 9.68 -25.56 -0.93
C ILE A 532 10.38 -26.91 -1.02
N ASP A 533 10.32 -27.62 -2.16
CA ASP A 533 10.89 -28.94 -2.31
C ASP A 533 12.43 -28.91 -2.19
N GLU A 534 13.09 -27.94 -2.83
CA GLU A 534 14.54 -27.75 -2.74
C GLU A 534 14.97 -27.34 -1.33
N PHE A 535 14.21 -26.43 -0.69
CA PHE A 535 14.48 -26.04 0.69
C PHE A 535 14.43 -27.25 1.62
N VAL A 536 13.38 -28.06 1.56
CA VAL A 536 13.19 -29.26 2.42
C VAL A 536 14.27 -30.27 2.16
N ALA A 537 14.67 -30.49 0.89
CA ALA A 537 15.71 -31.47 0.53
C ALA A 537 17.09 -31.11 1.11
N HIS A 538 17.40 -29.81 1.26
CA HIS A 538 18.72 -29.33 1.68
C HIS A 538 18.75 -28.75 3.11
N SER A 539 17.62 -28.76 3.84
CA SER A 539 17.52 -28.19 5.18
C SER A 539 17.04 -29.22 6.20
N PRO A 540 17.95 -29.83 6.99
CA PRO A 540 17.61 -30.89 7.94
C PRO A 540 16.64 -30.42 9.04
N ASN A 541 16.54 -29.10 9.24
CA ASN A 541 15.66 -28.47 10.22
C ASN A 541 14.23 -28.25 9.69
N ALA A 542 13.98 -28.37 8.40
CA ALA A 542 12.63 -28.36 7.86
C ALA A 542 11.92 -29.67 8.21
N ASP A 543 10.75 -29.54 8.84
CA ASP A 543 9.90 -30.71 9.09
C ASP A 543 9.03 -30.98 7.85
N LYS A 544 9.49 -31.88 6.99
CA LYS A 544 8.83 -32.24 5.74
C LYS A 544 7.42 -32.85 5.92
N ASP A 545 7.11 -33.35 7.12
CA ASP A 545 5.84 -33.97 7.43
C ASP A 545 4.82 -32.95 8.00
N HIS A 546 5.28 -31.70 8.26
CA HIS A 546 4.49 -30.60 8.80
C HIS A 546 4.69 -29.32 7.98
N LEU A 547 4.36 -29.37 6.69
CA LEU A 547 4.39 -28.23 5.78
C LEU A 547 3.03 -27.54 5.71
N GLY A 548 3.01 -26.21 5.76
CA GLY A 548 1.84 -25.36 5.50
C GLY A 548 2.03 -24.48 4.28
N CYS A 549 0.94 -24.05 3.66
CA CYS A 549 0.98 -23.11 2.54
C CYS A 549 -0.02 -21.98 2.81
N VAL A 550 0.44 -20.73 2.74
CA VAL A 550 -0.32 -19.54 3.11
C VAL A 550 -0.13 -18.42 2.10
N GLY A 551 -1.17 -17.62 1.86
CA GLY A 551 -1.07 -16.49 0.93
C GLY A 551 -2.34 -15.66 0.86
N ALA A 552 -2.22 -14.44 0.29
CA ALA A 552 -3.33 -13.51 0.10
C ALA A 552 -3.43 -13.05 -1.36
N SER A 553 -4.62 -12.63 -1.79
CA SER A 553 -4.89 -12.09 -3.12
C SER A 553 -4.49 -13.10 -4.21
N PHE A 554 -3.59 -12.75 -5.13
CA PHE A 554 -3.01 -13.75 -6.04
C PHE A 554 -2.34 -14.90 -5.27
N GLY A 555 -1.74 -14.63 -4.11
CA GLY A 555 -1.23 -15.68 -3.21
C GLY A 555 -2.33 -16.58 -2.66
N GLY A 556 -3.50 -16.04 -2.36
CA GLY A 556 -4.70 -16.80 -1.98
C GLY A 556 -5.24 -17.67 -3.12
N PHE A 557 -5.23 -17.14 -4.36
CA PHE A 557 -5.47 -17.94 -5.58
C PHE A 557 -4.47 -19.10 -5.68
N SER A 558 -3.19 -18.81 -5.46
CA SER A 558 -2.12 -19.80 -5.51
C SER A 558 -2.35 -20.92 -4.49
N VAL A 559 -2.77 -20.56 -3.26
CA VAL A 559 -3.13 -21.54 -2.21
C VAL A 559 -4.29 -22.43 -2.65
N TYR A 560 -5.38 -21.86 -3.20
CA TYR A 560 -6.51 -22.64 -3.69
C TYR A 560 -6.12 -23.55 -4.86
N TRP A 561 -5.26 -23.07 -5.77
CA TRP A 561 -4.75 -23.88 -6.88
C TRP A 561 -3.87 -25.01 -6.38
N ILE A 562 -2.90 -24.69 -5.49
CA ILE A 562 -1.98 -25.66 -4.89
C ILE A 562 -2.77 -26.73 -4.11
N ALA A 563 -3.86 -26.40 -3.42
CA ALA A 563 -4.69 -27.35 -2.70
C ALA A 563 -5.21 -28.51 -3.60
N GLY A 564 -5.35 -28.27 -4.90
CA GLY A 564 -5.71 -29.29 -5.89
C GLY A 564 -4.52 -29.98 -6.59
N HIS A 565 -3.25 -29.58 -6.29
CA HIS A 565 -2.08 -30.00 -7.07
C HIS A 565 -0.85 -30.35 -6.22
N HIS A 566 -0.96 -30.39 -4.88
CA HIS A 566 0.20 -30.49 -3.99
C HIS A 566 0.72 -31.90 -3.74
N ASP A 567 0.06 -32.94 -4.24
CA ASP A 567 0.45 -34.35 -4.06
C ASP A 567 0.80 -34.68 -2.59
N HIS A 568 -0.09 -34.33 -1.66
CA HIS A 568 0.02 -34.52 -0.20
C HIS A 568 1.21 -33.85 0.50
N ARG A 569 1.86 -32.84 -0.13
CA ARG A 569 2.99 -32.10 0.49
C ARG A 569 2.57 -31.37 1.75
N PHE A 570 1.45 -30.65 1.70
CA PHE A 570 1.01 -29.75 2.76
C PHE A 570 -0.02 -30.42 3.68
N LYS A 571 -0.04 -29.97 4.95
CA LYS A 571 -0.96 -30.44 6.01
C LYS A 571 -1.95 -29.37 6.45
N ALA A 572 -1.73 -28.11 6.07
CA ALA A 572 -2.63 -27.01 6.30
C ALA A 572 -2.52 -25.94 5.22
N PHE A 573 -3.64 -25.32 4.89
CA PHE A 573 -3.74 -24.17 3.99
C PHE A 573 -4.39 -22.98 4.68
N ILE A 574 -3.94 -21.77 4.33
CA ILE A 574 -4.64 -20.51 4.64
C ILE A 574 -4.68 -19.67 3.36
N ALA A 575 -5.88 -19.41 2.86
CA ALA A 575 -6.13 -18.53 1.72
C ALA A 575 -6.91 -17.29 2.19
N HIS A 576 -6.32 -16.12 1.99
CA HIS A 576 -6.92 -14.84 2.31
C HIS A 576 -7.17 -14.06 1.01
N ASP A 577 -8.39 -13.54 0.83
CA ASP A 577 -8.83 -12.74 -0.33
C ASP A 577 -8.46 -13.37 -1.69
N GLY A 578 -8.51 -14.70 -1.78
CA GLY A 578 -8.03 -15.46 -2.94
C GLY A 578 -9.11 -15.69 -3.99
N ILE A 579 -8.69 -15.73 -5.25
CA ILE A 579 -9.56 -16.12 -6.37
C ILE A 579 -9.76 -17.64 -6.36
N PHE A 580 -11.01 -18.07 -6.13
CA PHE A 580 -11.39 -19.48 -6.18
C PHE A 580 -11.99 -19.87 -7.54
N ASN A 581 -12.84 -19.00 -8.10
CA ASN A 581 -13.45 -19.18 -9.40
C ASN A 581 -13.08 -18.01 -10.33
N MET A 582 -12.22 -18.26 -11.31
CA MET A 582 -11.70 -17.22 -12.20
C MET A 582 -12.77 -16.67 -13.16
N GLU A 583 -13.78 -17.45 -13.56
CA GLU A 583 -14.88 -16.94 -14.40
C GLU A 583 -15.72 -15.93 -13.63
N MET A 584 -16.00 -16.19 -12.33
CA MET A 584 -16.64 -15.22 -11.45
C MET A 584 -15.76 -14.00 -11.21
N GLN A 585 -14.47 -14.19 -10.92
CA GLN A 585 -13.52 -13.09 -10.72
C GLN A 585 -13.50 -12.14 -11.92
N TYR A 586 -13.48 -12.65 -13.14
CA TYR A 586 -13.53 -11.84 -14.35
C TYR A 586 -14.76 -10.91 -14.40
N LEU A 587 -15.92 -11.40 -13.91
CA LEU A 587 -17.16 -10.61 -13.88
C LEU A 587 -17.29 -9.71 -12.64
N GLU A 588 -16.70 -10.10 -11.52
CA GLU A 588 -16.90 -9.47 -10.22
C GLU A 588 -15.88 -8.36 -9.92
N THR A 589 -14.64 -8.51 -10.37
CA THR A 589 -13.61 -7.46 -10.16
C THR A 589 -14.03 -6.16 -10.82
N GLU A 590 -13.67 -5.06 -10.21
CA GLU A 590 -13.95 -3.73 -10.75
C GLU A 590 -12.97 -3.35 -11.87
N GLU A 591 -11.69 -3.76 -11.76
CA GLU A 591 -10.64 -3.47 -12.74
C GLU A 591 -10.56 -4.54 -13.83
N LYS A 592 -11.37 -4.38 -14.88
CA LYS A 592 -11.40 -5.34 -16.00
C LYS A 592 -10.13 -5.35 -16.83
N TRP A 593 -9.40 -4.23 -16.88
CA TRP A 593 -8.11 -4.14 -17.59
C TRP A 593 -7.12 -5.19 -17.11
N PHE A 594 -7.00 -5.37 -15.77
CA PHE A 594 -6.16 -6.38 -15.16
C PHE A 594 -6.53 -7.79 -15.63
N ALA A 595 -7.81 -8.14 -15.51
CA ALA A 595 -8.29 -9.45 -15.93
C ALA A 595 -8.09 -9.70 -17.44
N ASN A 596 -8.27 -8.68 -18.29
CA ASN A 596 -8.07 -8.81 -19.72
C ASN A 596 -6.60 -9.12 -20.10
N TRP A 597 -5.64 -8.51 -19.42
CA TRP A 597 -4.22 -8.76 -19.66
C TRP A 597 -3.76 -10.06 -19.00
N ASP A 598 -3.93 -10.18 -17.69
CA ASP A 598 -3.34 -11.28 -16.94
C ASP A 598 -4.03 -12.63 -17.18
N MET A 599 -5.33 -12.62 -17.42
CA MET A 599 -6.08 -13.83 -17.82
C MET A 599 -6.08 -14.09 -19.33
N GLY A 600 -5.50 -13.17 -20.11
CA GLY A 600 -5.36 -13.28 -21.56
C GLY A 600 -6.64 -12.99 -22.36
N GLY A 601 -7.69 -12.45 -21.74
CA GLY A 601 -8.97 -12.11 -22.35
C GLY A 601 -10.18 -12.67 -21.61
N ALA A 602 -11.37 -12.57 -22.19
CA ALA A 602 -12.61 -13.00 -21.57
C ALA A 602 -12.83 -14.52 -21.66
N TYR A 603 -13.41 -15.14 -20.63
CA TYR A 603 -13.68 -16.58 -20.61
C TYR A 603 -14.65 -17.08 -21.69
N TRP A 604 -15.45 -16.18 -22.28
CA TRP A 604 -16.34 -16.50 -23.39
C TRP A 604 -15.67 -16.44 -24.76
N GLU A 605 -14.44 -15.95 -24.87
CA GLU A 605 -13.66 -15.95 -26.12
C GLU A 605 -13.13 -17.36 -26.41
N LYS A 606 -13.98 -18.21 -26.99
CA LYS A 606 -13.70 -19.65 -27.14
C LYS A 606 -12.53 -19.96 -28.07
N ASP A 607 -12.23 -19.07 -29.01
CA ASP A 607 -11.11 -19.18 -29.95
C ASP A 607 -9.80 -18.58 -29.40
N ASN A 608 -9.83 -17.94 -28.23
CA ASN A 608 -8.66 -17.39 -27.54
C ASN A 608 -7.99 -18.46 -26.69
N ALA A 609 -6.94 -19.11 -27.22
CA ALA A 609 -6.27 -20.22 -26.55
C ALA A 609 -5.65 -19.83 -25.21
N VAL A 610 -5.13 -18.60 -25.06
CA VAL A 610 -4.53 -18.09 -23.82
C VAL A 610 -5.58 -17.98 -22.73
N ALA A 611 -6.67 -17.28 -23.01
CA ALA A 611 -7.78 -17.14 -22.06
C ALA A 611 -8.36 -18.52 -21.67
N GLN A 612 -8.61 -19.42 -22.65
CA GLN A 612 -9.14 -20.75 -22.35
C GLN A 612 -8.18 -21.57 -21.48
N CYS A 613 -6.85 -21.50 -21.70
CA CYS A 613 -5.85 -22.14 -20.86
C CYS A 613 -5.89 -21.59 -19.43
N THR A 614 -5.95 -20.26 -19.25
CA THR A 614 -6.04 -19.62 -17.96
C THR A 614 -7.28 -20.07 -17.17
N PHE A 615 -8.47 -19.96 -17.78
CA PHE A 615 -9.73 -20.35 -17.11
C PHE A 615 -9.84 -21.86 -16.86
N ALA A 616 -9.13 -22.72 -17.62
CA ALA A 616 -9.03 -24.14 -17.32
C ALA A 616 -8.25 -24.41 -16.02
N ASN A 617 -7.38 -23.50 -15.59
CA ASN A 617 -6.63 -23.58 -14.33
C ASN A 617 -7.39 -23.00 -13.12
N SER A 618 -8.66 -22.63 -13.26
CA SER A 618 -9.46 -22.10 -12.17
C SER A 618 -9.57 -23.09 -11.00
N PRO A 619 -9.19 -22.69 -9.76
CA PRO A 619 -9.07 -23.61 -8.61
C PRO A 619 -10.34 -24.44 -8.32
N HIS A 620 -11.54 -23.86 -8.50
CA HIS A 620 -12.81 -24.55 -8.24
C HIS A 620 -12.99 -25.82 -9.07
N ARG A 621 -12.27 -25.97 -10.18
CA ARG A 621 -12.31 -27.15 -11.06
C ARG A 621 -11.56 -28.35 -10.50
N PHE A 622 -10.75 -28.15 -9.45
CA PHE A 622 -9.88 -29.16 -8.85
C PHE A 622 -10.24 -29.51 -7.41
N VAL A 623 -11.40 -29.09 -6.94
CA VAL A 623 -11.84 -29.39 -5.56
C VAL A 623 -12.01 -30.88 -5.30
N ASP A 624 -12.22 -31.67 -6.34
CA ASP A 624 -12.26 -33.14 -6.26
C ASP A 624 -10.93 -33.76 -5.78
N LYS A 625 -9.82 -33.04 -5.91
CA LYS A 625 -8.48 -33.42 -5.46
C LYS A 625 -8.11 -32.86 -4.08
N TRP A 626 -8.93 -31.98 -3.52
CA TRP A 626 -8.65 -31.40 -2.20
C TRP A 626 -8.76 -32.48 -1.11
N ASP A 627 -7.77 -32.54 -0.23
CA ASP A 627 -7.68 -33.53 0.85
C ASP A 627 -7.14 -32.97 2.17
N THR A 628 -6.78 -31.68 2.20
CA THR A 628 -6.02 -31.04 3.27
C THR A 628 -6.85 -29.92 3.91
N PRO A 629 -6.80 -29.74 5.25
CA PRO A 629 -7.50 -28.68 5.98
C PRO A 629 -7.19 -27.27 5.43
N ILE A 630 -8.22 -26.43 5.33
CA ILE A 630 -8.11 -25.07 4.79
C ILE A 630 -8.85 -24.03 5.62
N LEU A 631 -8.18 -22.91 5.91
CA LEU A 631 -8.78 -21.70 6.46
C LEU A 631 -8.96 -20.68 5.33
N CYS A 632 -10.20 -20.24 5.13
CA CYS A 632 -10.56 -19.19 4.18
C CYS A 632 -10.83 -17.90 4.94
N ILE A 633 -10.20 -16.79 4.53
CA ILE A 633 -10.35 -15.46 5.17
C ILE A 633 -10.74 -14.44 4.12
N HIS A 634 -11.66 -13.48 4.44
CA HIS A 634 -12.05 -12.42 3.51
C HIS A 634 -12.69 -11.21 4.20
N GLY A 635 -12.54 -10.02 3.61
CA GLY A 635 -13.27 -8.81 3.93
C GLY A 635 -14.50 -8.64 3.02
N GLU A 636 -15.68 -8.27 3.58
CA GLU A 636 -16.89 -8.10 2.76
C GLU A 636 -16.89 -6.82 1.91
N LYS A 637 -16.01 -5.85 2.23
CA LYS A 637 -15.84 -4.64 1.44
C LYS A 637 -14.74 -4.77 0.38
N ASP A 638 -14.22 -5.95 0.15
CA ASP A 638 -13.28 -6.23 -0.93
C ASP A 638 -14.03 -6.29 -2.27
N TYR A 639 -13.82 -5.27 -3.12
CA TYR A 639 -14.41 -5.23 -4.46
C TYR A 639 -13.42 -5.62 -5.56
N ARG A 640 -12.14 -5.80 -5.20
CA ARG A 640 -11.10 -6.38 -6.06
C ARG A 640 -11.32 -7.89 -6.26
N ILE A 641 -11.48 -8.61 -5.15
CA ILE A 641 -11.83 -10.03 -5.10
C ILE A 641 -12.97 -10.17 -4.10
N LEU A 642 -14.17 -10.52 -4.53
CA LEU A 642 -15.33 -10.49 -3.65
C LEU A 642 -15.33 -11.65 -2.64
N ALA A 643 -15.89 -11.41 -1.45
CA ALA A 643 -15.94 -12.37 -0.34
C ALA A 643 -16.64 -13.70 -0.68
N ASN A 644 -17.53 -13.73 -1.67
CA ASN A 644 -18.16 -14.95 -2.15
C ASN A 644 -17.15 -15.98 -2.70
N GLN A 645 -15.96 -15.58 -3.12
CA GLN A 645 -14.87 -16.49 -3.51
C GLN A 645 -14.44 -17.37 -2.32
N ALA A 646 -14.19 -16.76 -1.15
CA ALA A 646 -13.84 -17.51 0.07
C ALA A 646 -15.01 -18.35 0.60
N MET A 647 -16.24 -17.81 0.54
CA MET A 647 -17.44 -18.54 0.94
C MET A 647 -17.63 -19.80 0.07
N ALA A 648 -17.49 -19.68 -1.25
CA ALA A 648 -17.61 -20.82 -2.16
C ALA A 648 -16.50 -21.87 -1.93
N ALA A 649 -15.27 -21.45 -1.68
CA ALA A 649 -14.15 -22.34 -1.36
C ALA A 649 -14.39 -23.10 -0.04
N PHE A 650 -14.87 -22.41 1.00
CA PHE A 650 -15.25 -23.00 2.27
C PHE A 650 -16.37 -24.03 2.12
N ASP A 651 -17.45 -23.68 1.42
CA ASP A 651 -18.57 -24.58 1.18
C ASP A 651 -18.13 -25.84 0.42
N ALA A 652 -17.30 -25.67 -0.62
CA ALA A 652 -16.75 -26.79 -1.38
C ALA A 652 -15.94 -27.74 -0.48
N ALA A 653 -15.05 -27.21 0.37
CA ALA A 653 -14.29 -27.99 1.33
C ALA A 653 -15.21 -28.75 2.31
N LYS A 654 -16.21 -28.06 2.90
CA LYS A 654 -17.17 -28.67 3.83
C LYS A 654 -17.99 -29.78 3.18
N MET A 655 -18.50 -29.56 1.96
CA MET A 655 -19.28 -30.58 1.21
C MET A 655 -18.44 -31.82 0.89
N ARG A 656 -17.13 -31.67 0.75
CA ARG A 656 -16.18 -32.77 0.53
C ARG A 656 -15.74 -33.46 1.84
N GLY A 657 -16.19 -32.98 3.01
CA GLY A 657 -15.79 -33.51 4.30
C GLY A 657 -14.40 -33.09 4.76
N ILE A 658 -13.81 -32.08 4.12
CA ILE A 658 -12.50 -31.54 4.47
C ILE A 658 -12.66 -30.58 5.65
N PRO A 659 -11.80 -30.66 6.69
CA PRO A 659 -11.80 -29.68 7.76
C PRO A 659 -11.57 -28.29 7.20
N ALA A 660 -12.49 -27.37 7.47
CA ALA A 660 -12.39 -26.00 6.99
C ALA A 660 -12.99 -25.03 8.01
N GLU A 661 -12.39 -23.84 8.08
CA GLU A 661 -12.90 -22.67 8.81
C GLU A 661 -13.03 -21.49 7.85
N LEU A 662 -13.98 -20.58 8.14
CA LEU A 662 -14.22 -19.35 7.38
C LEU A 662 -14.17 -18.19 8.36
N LEU A 663 -13.27 -17.20 8.11
CA LEU A 663 -13.19 -15.96 8.85
C LEU A 663 -13.60 -14.81 7.91
N ILE A 664 -14.73 -14.18 8.20
CA ILE A 664 -15.27 -13.05 7.43
C ILE A 664 -15.24 -11.79 8.28
N PHE A 665 -14.78 -10.69 7.69
CA PHE A 665 -14.80 -9.36 8.28
C PHE A 665 -15.81 -8.47 7.54
N PRO A 666 -16.97 -8.17 8.13
CA PRO A 666 -18.01 -7.37 7.46
C PRO A 666 -17.63 -5.93 7.16
N ASP A 667 -16.63 -5.41 7.84
CA ASP A 667 -16.21 -4.01 7.82
C ASP A 667 -14.78 -3.78 7.34
N GLU A 668 -14.09 -4.83 6.88
CA GLU A 668 -12.76 -4.73 6.24
C GLU A 668 -12.85 -4.91 4.73
N ASN A 669 -11.85 -4.34 4.03
CA ASN A 669 -11.66 -4.45 2.59
C ASN A 669 -10.69 -5.60 2.22
N HIS A 670 -9.90 -5.43 1.16
CA HIS A 670 -8.83 -6.35 0.76
C HIS A 670 -7.71 -6.48 1.81
N TRP A 671 -7.66 -5.54 2.76
CA TRP A 671 -6.75 -5.54 3.90
C TRP A 671 -7.52 -5.61 5.22
N VAL A 672 -6.83 -5.99 6.31
CA VAL A 672 -7.36 -5.97 7.66
C VAL A 672 -6.68 -4.83 8.41
N LEU A 673 -7.40 -3.71 8.58
CA LEU A 673 -6.83 -2.43 9.00
C LEU A 673 -7.17 -2.05 10.44
N GLN A 674 -8.31 -2.54 10.96
CA GLN A 674 -8.73 -2.24 12.32
C GLN A 674 -7.97 -3.07 13.35
N PRO A 675 -7.53 -2.48 14.49
CA PRO A 675 -6.69 -3.15 15.47
C PRO A 675 -7.25 -4.48 16.01
N GLN A 676 -8.53 -4.52 16.39
CA GLN A 676 -9.14 -5.74 16.93
C GLN A 676 -9.29 -6.82 15.85
N ASN A 677 -9.64 -6.44 14.62
CA ASN A 677 -9.72 -7.36 13.50
C ASN A 677 -8.33 -7.92 13.15
N GLY A 678 -7.28 -7.10 13.20
CA GLY A 678 -5.91 -7.54 13.01
C GLY A 678 -5.45 -8.55 14.06
N ILE A 679 -5.79 -8.33 15.33
CA ILE A 679 -5.51 -9.29 16.42
C ILE A 679 -6.30 -10.59 16.20
N LEU A 680 -7.60 -10.51 15.86
CA LEU A 680 -8.43 -11.67 15.56
C LEU A 680 -7.87 -12.47 14.39
N TRP A 681 -7.45 -11.78 13.31
CA TRP A 681 -6.81 -12.40 12.14
C TRP A 681 -5.58 -13.20 12.56
N GLN A 682 -4.65 -12.58 13.31
CA GLN A 682 -3.39 -13.23 13.73
C GLN A 682 -3.65 -14.41 14.68
N ARG A 683 -4.54 -14.27 15.64
CA ARG A 683 -4.90 -15.37 16.55
C ARG A 683 -5.54 -16.55 15.81
N THR A 684 -6.45 -16.30 14.87
CA THR A 684 -7.08 -17.33 14.05
C THR A 684 -6.06 -18.02 13.15
N PHE A 685 -5.19 -17.23 12.49
CA PHE A 685 -4.13 -17.71 11.63
C PHE A 685 -3.20 -18.70 12.35
N PHE A 686 -2.65 -18.30 13.50
CA PHE A 686 -1.73 -19.18 14.25
C PHE A 686 -2.43 -20.34 14.94
N SER A 687 -3.64 -20.15 15.47
CA SER A 687 -4.44 -21.24 16.05
C SER A 687 -4.73 -22.33 15.00
N TRP A 688 -5.01 -21.93 13.75
CA TRP A 688 -5.22 -22.86 12.65
C TRP A 688 -3.95 -23.65 12.32
N LEU A 689 -2.82 -22.96 12.11
CA LEU A 689 -1.55 -23.59 11.80
C LEU A 689 -1.07 -24.52 12.92
N ASP A 690 -1.16 -24.08 14.17
CA ASP A 690 -0.73 -24.86 15.33
C ASP A 690 -1.51 -26.16 15.45
N ARG A 691 -2.81 -26.14 15.19
CA ARG A 691 -3.69 -27.33 15.21
C ARG A 691 -3.23 -28.42 14.25
N TRP A 692 -2.75 -28.06 13.06
CA TRP A 692 -2.46 -28.99 11.99
C TRP A 692 -0.96 -29.26 11.78
N LEU A 693 -0.09 -28.33 12.21
CA LEU A 693 1.33 -28.42 11.93
C LEU A 693 2.19 -28.67 13.19
N LYS A 694 1.63 -28.53 14.39
CA LYS A 694 2.37 -28.84 15.61
C LYS A 694 1.84 -30.12 16.26
N PRO A 695 2.72 -30.99 16.78
CA PRO A 695 2.29 -32.19 17.49
C PRO A 695 1.45 -31.80 18.70
N VAL A 696 0.32 -32.48 18.89
CA VAL A 696 -0.51 -32.31 20.11
C VAL A 696 0.33 -32.77 21.29
N VAL A 697 0.79 -31.83 22.09
CA VAL A 697 1.34 -32.13 23.41
C VAL A 697 0.14 -32.48 24.31
N LEU A 698 -0.22 -33.76 24.36
CA LEU A 698 -1.18 -34.24 25.34
C LEU A 698 -0.63 -33.94 26.73
N ASP A 699 -1.30 -33.03 27.49
CA ASP A 699 -0.97 -32.83 28.90
C ASP A 699 -1.14 -34.18 29.60
N PRO A 700 -0.08 -34.75 30.23
CA PRO A 700 -0.19 -36.02 30.93
C PRO A 700 -1.28 -36.05 32.02
N ARG A 701 -1.83 -34.87 32.36
CA ARG A 701 -2.92 -34.74 33.33
C ARG A 701 -4.32 -34.92 32.72
N GLU A 702 -4.50 -34.79 31.41
CA GLU A 702 -5.79 -35.00 30.72
C GLU A 702 -6.05 -36.48 30.40
N THR A 703 -5.03 -37.32 30.42
CA THR A 703 -5.16 -38.77 30.18
C THR A 703 -5.75 -39.58 31.35
N LYS A 704 -6.13 -38.91 32.45
CA LYS A 704 -6.74 -39.58 33.63
C LYS A 704 -8.26 -39.45 33.77
N CYS A 705 -8.94 -38.88 32.77
CA CYS A 705 -10.41 -38.77 32.80
C CYS A 705 -11.04 -39.55 31.65
N GLY A 706 -11.00 -40.88 31.72
CA GLY A 706 -11.58 -41.73 30.68
C GLY A 706 -11.67 -43.20 30.99
N GLU A 707 -11.61 -43.61 32.26
CA GLU A 707 -12.14 -44.93 32.67
C GLU A 707 -13.58 -44.73 33.13
N THR A 708 -14.51 -44.78 32.17
CA THR A 708 -15.95 -45.00 32.50
C THR A 708 -16.13 -46.45 32.91
N ASP A 709 -16.49 -46.64 34.16
CA ASP A 709 -16.96 -47.90 34.72
C ASP A 709 -18.10 -48.48 33.83
N PRO A 710 -17.93 -49.71 33.27
CA PRO A 710 -18.93 -50.30 32.40
C PRO A 710 -20.17 -50.81 33.12
N ASN A 711 -20.39 -50.43 34.40
CA ASN A 711 -21.51 -50.87 35.23
C ASN A 711 -22.30 -49.73 35.91
N ARG A 712 -22.66 -48.69 35.15
CA ARG A 712 -23.73 -47.80 35.58
C ARG A 712 -24.62 -47.37 34.40
#